data_2e846ab91e985a701cd1395a4ea2acb5
#
_entry.id   2e846ab91e985a701cd1395a4ea2acb5
#
_cell.length_a   1.000
_cell.length_b   1.000
_cell.length_c   1.000
_cell.angle_alpha   90.00
_cell.angle_beta   90.00
_cell.angle_gamma   90.00
#
_symmetry.space_group_name_H-M   'P 1'
#
loop_
_entity.id
_entity.type
_entity.pdbx_description
1 polymer ?
#
loop_
_entity_poly.entity_id
_entity_poly.type
_entity_poly.pdbx_seq_one_letter_code
_entity_poly.pdbx_strand_id
1 'polypeptide(L)'
;MRAVKTFLSTIIAGALLLSGSVLAEATESSQASVNNNIPEELPFTVTEERVRCASYEPMKQPLFGDLHVHTSYSFDSFVSSQRNTPWDAYRYAKGEAITLPDESGDQKVIAQIQRPLDFTAVTDHAEFLGQINICTDDPTEPGYWFPYCMMTRSNTFPIQLLAASYWQDLGVSSTRENRDKSFACTLSDCDEGQAKYWSNIQQAAEDHYDRTEACNFTTMVGYEYTDAPQYKNMHRNVIFRNDKVAEKTISTYETGSYNYPELWKELRKECTDKGNGCDVISIPHNPNLSGGLMFRDPLNDEERDNRIYFEPLVELVQHKAASECRYDRLAGRGVQTQDELCDFEQAVADNLSMLGTVYGKVMTETAKPVPVEEYAPRNMVRNALKDGLKLGQETGVNPFKMGFIGSTDTHSATPGGAEEDNYTGHLGKRDAGYRNVQDHFFDNPGGHAVVWAEENSRDSIFNALRNRETYATSGTRPIVRFFAGWDFTPEMCGSFDLVQQGYNRGVPMGSDMKPRPGSEAPTILITALKDPGIYGHPGTDLQRLQVIKGWVDENGKTHEKVIDIAGDPNNGATVNKNTCAPEGQGYTSLCGVWQDPEFDPEQPAFYYARVVENPSCRWSTLQCKSYGVDPFSSQCEAQAAEQTENMDGMGDIFGRCCIDPETEPFYSPTIQERAWTSPVWYTPEGKEPIKTASTER
;
A
#
# COMPACT_ATOMS: atom_id res chain seq x y z
N MET A 1 31.13 -52.53 -20.61
CA MET A 1 31.52 -53.89 -20.13
C MET A 1 30.90 -54.09 -18.79
N ARG A 2 30.03 -55.10 -18.74
CA ARG A 2 29.69 -56.07 -17.69
C ARG A 2 29.25 -55.47 -16.33
N ALA A 3 27.97 -55.48 -15.99
CA ALA A 3 27.08 -56.63 -15.69
C ALA A 3 27.40 -57.17 -14.27
N VAL A 4 26.56 -57.52 -13.32
CA VAL A 4 25.33 -58.32 -13.38
C VAL A 4 24.88 -58.60 -11.93
N LYS A 5 23.59 -58.59 -11.67
CA LYS A 5 22.67 -59.57 -11.05
C LYS A 5 22.54 -59.61 -9.51
N THR A 6 21.35 -59.36 -8.99
CA THR A 6 20.20 -60.25 -8.71
C THR A 6 20.48 -61.44 -7.76
N PHE A 7 19.71 -61.54 -6.65
CA PHE A 7 19.14 -62.75 -6.04
C PHE A 7 18.04 -62.30 -5.07
N LEU A 8 16.87 -62.53 -5.21
CA LEU A 8 15.78 -63.52 -5.30
C LEU A 8 15.73 -64.61 -4.20
N SER A 9 14.56 -64.73 -3.66
CA SER A 9 13.83 -65.91 -3.19
C SER A 9 13.83 -66.18 -1.69
N THR A 10 12.69 -66.16 -1.06
CA THR A 10 11.52 -67.04 -0.90
C THR A 10 11.76 -68.12 0.18
N ILE A 11 10.82 -68.34 1.14
CA ILE A 11 9.92 -69.47 1.28
C ILE A 11 9.36 -69.53 2.72
N ILE A 12 8.07 -69.47 2.91
CA ILE A 12 6.96 -70.39 3.21
C ILE A 12 6.71 -70.67 4.72
N ALA A 13 5.60 -70.29 5.21
CA ALA A 13 4.33 -70.97 5.54
C ALA A 13 4.27 -71.85 6.78
N GLY A 14 3.18 -71.75 7.48
CA GLY A 14 2.55 -72.67 8.37
C GLY A 14 1.92 -72.01 9.58
N ALA A 15 0.74 -71.76 9.64
CA ALA A 15 -0.51 -72.48 9.71
C ALA A 15 -1.19 -72.37 11.07
N LEU A 16 -2.38 -71.84 10.99
CA LEU A 16 -3.68 -72.29 11.48
C LEU A 16 -4.13 -72.03 12.93
N LEU A 17 -5.18 -71.21 12.97
CA LEU A 17 -6.43 -71.30 13.74
C LEU A 17 -6.40 -71.12 15.27
N LEU A 18 -6.97 -70.07 15.72
CA LEU A 18 -8.13 -70.07 16.61
C LEU A 18 -8.93 -68.80 16.56
N SER A 19 -10.20 -69.01 16.29
CA SER A 19 -11.28 -68.01 16.20
C SER A 19 -11.48 -67.25 17.50
N GLY A 20 -11.57 -65.94 17.37
CA GLY A 20 -12.08 -65.06 18.37
C GLY A 20 -12.57 -63.75 17.66
N SER A 21 -13.86 -63.71 17.36
CA SER A 21 -14.55 -62.55 16.88
C SER A 21 -14.57 -61.50 17.97
N VAL A 22 -13.72 -60.48 17.80
CA VAL A 22 -13.90 -59.17 18.46
C VAL A 22 -14.30 -58.18 17.35
N LEU A 23 -15.53 -57.76 17.38
CA LEU A 23 -16.03 -56.60 16.66
C LEU A 23 -15.17 -55.39 17.09
N ALA A 24 -14.23 -55.02 16.25
CA ALA A 24 -13.62 -53.69 16.35
C ALA A 24 -14.64 -52.71 15.80
N GLU A 25 -15.31 -51.98 16.67
CA GLU A 25 -15.92 -50.69 16.34
C GLU A 25 -14.85 -49.83 15.70
N ALA A 26 -15.06 -49.47 14.44
CA ALA A 26 -14.33 -48.41 13.79
C ALA A 26 -14.61 -47.13 14.56
N THR A 27 -13.64 -46.68 15.34
CA THR A 27 -13.64 -45.32 15.88
C THR A 27 -13.62 -44.41 14.70
N GLU A 28 -14.71 -43.69 14.51
CA GLU A 28 -14.81 -42.57 13.66
C GLU A 28 -13.61 -41.64 13.89
N SER A 29 -12.93 -41.33 12.79
CA SER A 29 -11.88 -40.35 12.72
C SER A 29 -12.37 -39.07 13.37
N SER A 30 -11.52 -38.47 14.18
CA SER A 30 -11.64 -37.15 14.73
C SER A 30 -12.18 -36.18 13.68
N GLN A 31 -13.45 -35.85 13.78
CA GLN A 31 -13.94 -34.57 13.22
C GLN A 31 -13.11 -33.52 13.88
N ALA A 32 -12.37 -32.77 13.06
CA ALA A 32 -11.78 -31.52 13.47
C ALA A 32 -12.87 -30.72 14.19
N SER A 33 -12.60 -30.25 15.39
CA SER A 33 -13.51 -29.44 16.15
C SER A 33 -13.86 -28.22 15.30
N VAL A 34 -15.06 -28.24 14.71
CA VAL A 34 -15.66 -27.05 14.11
C VAL A 34 -15.61 -25.97 15.18
N ASN A 35 -14.99 -24.87 14.87
CA ASN A 35 -14.79 -23.75 15.78
C ASN A 35 -16.19 -23.24 16.24
N ASN A 36 -16.63 -23.62 17.42
CA ASN A 36 -17.96 -23.28 17.97
C ASN A 36 -18.12 -21.78 18.31
N ASN A 37 -17.16 -20.93 17.90
CA ASN A 37 -17.10 -19.52 18.20
C ASN A 37 -17.67 -18.61 17.09
N ILE A 38 -18.14 -19.17 15.97
CA ILE A 38 -18.75 -18.34 14.93
C ILE A 38 -20.13 -17.91 15.39
N PRO A 39 -20.40 -16.60 15.58
CA PRO A 39 -21.69 -16.12 16.02
C PRO A 39 -22.79 -16.39 14.97
N GLU A 40 -24.03 -16.51 15.42
CA GLU A 40 -25.17 -16.67 14.52
C GLU A 40 -25.36 -15.45 13.60
N GLU A 41 -25.08 -14.24 14.13
CA GLU A 41 -25.05 -12.98 13.39
C GLU A 41 -23.62 -12.45 13.30
N LEU A 42 -23.18 -12.14 12.08
CA LEU A 42 -21.86 -11.54 11.83
C LEU A 42 -21.91 -10.03 12.08
N PRO A 43 -20.78 -9.41 12.50
CA PRO A 43 -20.71 -7.96 12.74
C PRO A 43 -20.64 -7.14 11.43
N PHE A 44 -20.74 -7.79 10.28
CA PHE A 44 -20.77 -7.17 8.96
C PHE A 44 -21.87 -7.79 8.10
N THR A 45 -22.32 -7.04 7.09
CA THR A 45 -23.35 -7.51 6.14
C THR A 45 -22.69 -8.47 5.13
N VAL A 46 -23.27 -9.66 4.99
CA VAL A 46 -22.87 -10.63 3.96
C VAL A 46 -23.57 -10.28 2.64
N THR A 47 -22.81 -10.01 1.61
CA THR A 47 -23.31 -9.58 0.29
C THR A 47 -23.07 -10.60 -0.83
N GLU A 48 -22.29 -11.65 -0.55
CA GLU A 48 -21.91 -12.68 -1.52
C GLU A 48 -22.24 -14.08 -0.99
N GLU A 49 -22.59 -14.99 -1.88
CA GLU A 49 -22.72 -16.41 -1.55
C GLU A 49 -21.33 -17.05 -1.43
N ARG A 50 -21.00 -17.55 -0.23
CA ARG A 50 -19.78 -18.27 0.04
C ARG A 50 -19.92 -19.17 1.27
N VAL A 51 -19.04 -20.13 1.40
CA VAL A 51 -18.89 -20.91 2.66
C VAL A 51 -18.24 -20.01 3.71
N ARG A 52 -18.69 -20.07 4.96
CA ARG A 52 -18.07 -19.35 6.09
C ARG A 52 -16.64 -19.83 6.31
N CYS A 53 -15.75 -18.90 6.65
CA CYS A 53 -14.36 -19.23 6.94
C CYS A 53 -14.24 -20.05 8.23
N ALA A 54 -13.47 -21.13 8.19
CA ALA A 54 -13.13 -21.90 9.38
C ALA A 54 -12.24 -21.12 10.37
N SER A 55 -11.52 -20.12 9.86
CA SER A 55 -10.60 -19.26 10.62
C SER A 55 -11.24 -17.98 11.14
N TYR A 56 -12.54 -17.97 11.43
CA TYR A 56 -13.23 -16.82 12.01
C TYR A 56 -12.67 -16.45 13.40
N GLU A 57 -12.25 -15.19 13.58
CA GLU A 57 -11.68 -14.66 14.82
C GLU A 57 -12.48 -13.45 15.31
N PRO A 58 -13.31 -13.58 16.38
CA PRO A 58 -14.15 -12.47 16.87
C PRO A 58 -13.35 -11.27 17.37
N MET A 59 -12.10 -11.46 17.79
CA MET A 59 -11.18 -10.39 18.18
C MET A 59 -10.35 -9.89 16.98
N LYS A 60 -10.72 -10.29 15.77
CA LYS A 60 -10.10 -9.93 14.49
C LYS A 60 -8.66 -10.42 14.35
N GLN A 61 -8.28 -10.73 13.16
CA GLN A 61 -6.91 -11.11 12.76
C GLN A 61 -6.33 -10.07 11.81
N PRO A 62 -5.01 -9.86 11.81
CA PRO A 62 -4.37 -8.96 10.86
C PRO A 62 -4.26 -9.68 9.52
N LEU A 63 -4.80 -9.08 8.46
CA LEU A 63 -4.66 -9.54 7.09
C LEU A 63 -3.80 -8.54 6.32
N PHE A 64 -2.76 -9.05 5.66
CA PHE A 64 -1.80 -8.26 4.89
C PHE A 64 -2.14 -8.30 3.41
N GLY A 65 -2.22 -7.14 2.79
CA GLY A 65 -2.59 -7.03 1.39
C GLY A 65 -1.94 -5.87 0.67
N ASP A 66 -2.26 -5.78 -0.62
CA ASP A 66 -1.86 -4.68 -1.51
C ASP A 66 -3.07 -4.27 -2.37
N LEU A 67 -3.43 -3.00 -2.32
CA LEU A 67 -4.58 -2.44 -3.02
C LEU A 67 -4.20 -1.48 -4.16
N HIS A 68 -2.92 -1.51 -4.60
CA HIS A 68 -2.41 -0.66 -5.65
C HIS A 68 -1.42 -1.42 -6.55
N VAL A 69 -1.96 -1.99 -7.62
CA VAL A 69 -1.22 -2.95 -8.47
C VAL A 69 -1.57 -2.74 -9.92
N HIS A 70 -0.55 -2.51 -10.76
CA HIS A 70 -0.66 -2.39 -12.21
C HIS A 70 -0.12 -3.62 -12.93
N THR A 71 -0.79 -3.95 -14.03
CA THR A 71 -0.43 -5.07 -14.91
C THR A 71 -0.14 -4.58 -16.33
N SER A 72 -0.04 -5.50 -17.29
CA SER A 72 0.07 -5.12 -18.70
C SER A 72 -1.15 -4.38 -19.26
N TYR A 73 -2.21 -4.21 -18.48
CA TYR A 73 -3.40 -3.45 -18.88
C TYR A 73 -3.23 -1.95 -18.60
N SER A 74 -2.27 -1.56 -17.77
CA SER A 74 -1.86 -0.17 -17.58
C SER A 74 -0.88 0.27 -18.66
N PHE A 75 -1.09 1.46 -19.20
CA PHE A 75 -0.29 2.00 -20.32
C PHE A 75 1.20 2.12 -19.96
N ASP A 76 1.53 2.58 -18.79
CA ASP A 76 2.89 2.83 -18.30
C ASP A 76 3.63 1.54 -17.90
N SER A 77 2.92 0.55 -17.36
CA SER A 77 3.42 -0.81 -17.19
C SER A 77 3.77 -1.45 -18.53
N PHE A 78 2.85 -1.38 -19.50
CA PHE A 78 3.07 -1.99 -20.81
C PHE A 78 4.24 -1.39 -21.57
N VAL A 79 4.35 -0.05 -21.61
CA VAL A 79 5.49 0.62 -22.27
C VAL A 79 6.82 0.38 -21.53
N SER A 80 6.76 -0.02 -20.26
CA SER A 80 7.90 -0.45 -19.47
C SER A 80 8.27 -1.94 -19.68
N SER A 81 7.78 -2.53 -20.75
CA SER A 81 7.97 -3.94 -21.14
C SER A 81 7.32 -4.96 -20.20
N GLN A 82 6.44 -4.55 -19.30
CA GLN A 82 5.67 -5.47 -18.47
C GLN A 82 4.63 -6.20 -19.34
N ARG A 83 4.50 -7.52 -19.15
CA ARG A 83 3.60 -8.39 -19.95
C ARG A 83 2.71 -9.28 -19.08
N ASN A 84 2.90 -9.28 -17.76
CA ASN A 84 2.03 -10.03 -16.86
C ASN A 84 0.63 -9.41 -16.81
N THR A 85 -0.37 -10.27 -16.77
CA THR A 85 -1.79 -9.96 -16.76
C THR A 85 -2.32 -9.84 -15.33
N PRO A 86 -3.58 -9.43 -15.10
CA PRO A 86 -4.22 -9.50 -13.79
C PRO A 86 -4.16 -10.89 -13.13
N TRP A 87 -4.30 -11.97 -13.91
CA TRP A 87 -4.17 -13.35 -13.39
C TRP A 87 -2.75 -13.63 -12.87
N ASP A 88 -1.72 -13.13 -13.56
CA ASP A 88 -0.33 -13.30 -13.15
C ASP A 88 -0.06 -12.56 -11.82
N ALA A 89 -0.60 -11.37 -11.65
CA ALA A 89 -0.50 -10.60 -10.42
C ALA A 89 -1.12 -11.37 -9.23
N TYR A 90 -2.31 -11.95 -9.40
CA TYR A 90 -2.92 -12.77 -8.36
C TYR A 90 -2.16 -14.07 -8.09
N ARG A 91 -1.54 -14.69 -9.09
CA ARG A 91 -0.65 -15.86 -8.89
C ARG A 91 0.57 -15.47 -8.05
N TYR A 92 1.21 -14.34 -8.39
CA TYR A 92 2.34 -13.82 -7.61
C TYR A 92 1.95 -13.55 -6.16
N ALA A 93 0.84 -12.86 -5.92
CA ALA A 93 0.33 -12.58 -4.57
C ALA A 93 0.16 -13.84 -3.72
N LYS A 94 -0.22 -14.98 -4.36
CA LYS A 94 -0.36 -16.27 -3.71
C LYS A 94 0.96 -17.05 -3.56
N GLY A 95 2.10 -16.47 -3.95
CA GLY A 95 3.42 -17.08 -3.80
C GLY A 95 3.92 -17.86 -5.02
N GLU A 96 3.26 -17.76 -6.18
CA GLU A 96 3.77 -18.37 -7.40
C GLU A 96 4.83 -17.46 -8.06
N ALA A 97 5.82 -18.07 -8.70
CA ALA A 97 6.81 -17.31 -9.46
C ALA A 97 6.23 -16.82 -10.79
N ILE A 98 6.57 -15.59 -11.15
CA ILE A 98 6.30 -14.99 -12.46
C ILE A 98 7.60 -14.52 -13.12
N THR A 99 7.57 -14.15 -14.40
CA THR A 99 8.72 -13.59 -15.08
C THR A 99 8.55 -12.09 -15.27
N LEU A 100 9.60 -11.33 -14.99
CA LEU A 100 9.68 -9.89 -15.21
C LEU A 100 10.63 -9.57 -16.37
N PRO A 101 10.52 -8.37 -16.96
CA PRO A 101 11.50 -7.91 -17.95
C PRO A 101 12.88 -7.69 -17.33
N ASP A 102 13.92 -8.05 -18.06
CA ASP A 102 15.29 -7.64 -17.78
C ASP A 102 15.57 -6.22 -18.33
N GLU A 103 16.80 -5.74 -18.23
CA GLU A 103 17.22 -4.43 -18.72
C GLU A 103 17.06 -4.28 -20.26
N SER A 104 16.96 -5.40 -20.98
CA SER A 104 16.67 -5.41 -22.42
C SER A 104 15.18 -5.36 -22.75
N GLY A 105 14.35 -5.68 -21.77
CA GLY A 105 12.88 -5.81 -21.88
C GLY A 105 12.42 -7.23 -22.20
N ASP A 106 13.31 -8.21 -22.11
CA ASP A 106 12.95 -9.63 -22.29
C ASP A 106 12.42 -10.20 -20.97
N GLN A 107 11.36 -10.99 -21.00
CA GLN A 107 10.73 -11.62 -19.83
C GLN A 107 11.60 -12.77 -19.31
N LYS A 108 12.65 -12.47 -18.53
CA LYS A 108 13.68 -13.45 -18.09
C LYS A 108 13.95 -13.46 -16.59
N VAL A 109 13.63 -12.36 -15.88
CA VAL A 109 13.87 -12.26 -14.45
C VAL A 109 12.76 -13.01 -13.71
N ILE A 110 13.11 -13.99 -12.89
CA ILE A 110 12.14 -14.70 -12.06
C ILE A 110 11.92 -13.89 -10.78
N ALA A 111 10.67 -13.55 -10.52
CA ALA A 111 10.23 -12.90 -9.27
C ALA A 111 9.24 -13.80 -8.54
N GLN A 112 9.38 -13.87 -7.23
CA GLN A 112 8.49 -14.60 -6.36
C GLN A 112 8.44 -13.90 -5.00
N ILE A 113 7.23 -13.63 -4.50
CA ILE A 113 7.08 -13.05 -3.17
C ILE A 113 7.51 -14.06 -2.11
N GLN A 114 8.25 -13.61 -1.10
CA GLN A 114 8.74 -14.48 -0.03
C GLN A 114 7.60 -14.98 0.87
N ARG A 115 6.61 -14.14 1.11
CA ARG A 115 5.43 -14.45 1.93
C ARG A 115 4.17 -14.06 1.16
N PRO A 116 3.28 -15.02 0.83
CA PRO A 116 2.00 -14.71 0.20
C PRO A 116 1.22 -13.63 0.94
N LEU A 117 0.39 -12.91 0.20
CA LEU A 117 -0.58 -11.97 0.76
C LEU A 117 -1.87 -12.69 1.15
N ASP A 118 -2.63 -12.09 2.07
CA ASP A 118 -3.97 -12.55 2.43
C ASP A 118 -5.02 -12.02 1.44
N PHE A 119 -4.82 -10.79 0.92
CA PHE A 119 -5.72 -10.18 -0.06
C PHE A 119 -4.98 -9.23 -0.98
N THR A 120 -5.58 -8.96 -2.17
CA THR A 120 -5.09 -7.89 -3.06
C THR A 120 -6.16 -7.42 -4.04
N ALA A 121 -5.95 -6.25 -4.65
CA ALA A 121 -6.70 -5.75 -5.79
C ALA A 121 -5.74 -5.39 -6.93
N VAL A 122 -6.08 -5.77 -8.16
CA VAL A 122 -5.48 -5.17 -9.35
C VAL A 122 -6.23 -3.88 -9.65
N THR A 123 -5.48 -2.79 -9.84
CA THR A 123 -6.00 -1.43 -9.99
C THR A 123 -5.40 -0.75 -11.21
N ASP A 124 -5.44 -1.41 -12.37
CA ASP A 124 -4.98 -0.83 -13.62
C ASP A 124 -5.67 0.51 -13.91
N HIS A 125 -4.96 1.45 -14.56
CA HIS A 125 -5.47 2.78 -14.89
C HIS A 125 -6.76 2.71 -15.72
N ALA A 126 -7.83 3.38 -15.27
CA ALA A 126 -9.08 3.50 -16.03
C ALA A 126 -8.88 4.27 -17.33
N GLU A 127 -8.01 5.28 -17.28
CA GLU A 127 -7.58 6.05 -18.43
C GLU A 127 -6.81 5.15 -19.40
N PHE A 128 -7.14 5.23 -20.66
CA PHE A 128 -6.51 4.49 -21.77
C PHE A 128 -6.71 2.96 -21.76
N LEU A 129 -7.49 2.39 -20.87
CA LEU A 129 -7.73 0.95 -20.78
C LEU A 129 -8.18 0.37 -22.15
N GLY A 130 -9.10 1.07 -22.83
CA GLY A 130 -9.53 0.70 -24.18
C GLY A 130 -8.48 0.90 -25.26
N GLN A 131 -7.72 2.00 -25.18
CA GLN A 131 -6.64 2.27 -26.12
C GLN A 131 -5.51 1.24 -26.01
N ILE A 132 -5.16 0.84 -24.78
CA ILE A 132 -4.16 -0.21 -24.56
C ILE A 132 -4.67 -1.55 -25.08
N ASN A 133 -5.93 -1.90 -24.85
CA ASN A 133 -6.52 -3.11 -25.44
C ASN A 133 -6.36 -3.12 -26.97
N ILE A 134 -6.76 -2.04 -27.66
CA ILE A 134 -6.62 -1.92 -29.12
C ILE A 134 -5.15 -2.02 -29.54
N CYS A 135 -4.26 -1.36 -28.82
CA CYS A 135 -2.83 -1.33 -29.17
C CYS A 135 -2.12 -2.68 -28.99
N THR A 136 -2.66 -3.59 -28.17
CA THR A 136 -1.87 -4.74 -27.70
C THR A 136 -2.50 -6.10 -27.91
N ASP A 137 -3.83 -6.19 -28.05
CA ASP A 137 -4.53 -7.45 -27.94
C ASP A 137 -4.86 -8.10 -29.30
N ASP A 138 -5.45 -7.39 -30.24
CA ASP A 138 -5.94 -7.97 -31.49
C ASP A 138 -5.33 -7.33 -32.75
N PRO A 139 -4.42 -8.02 -33.46
CA PRO A 139 -3.84 -7.51 -34.70
C PRO A 139 -4.82 -7.42 -35.86
N THR A 140 -6.06 -7.90 -35.73
CA THR A 140 -7.11 -7.72 -36.74
C THR A 140 -7.81 -6.36 -36.64
N GLU A 141 -7.67 -5.69 -35.50
CA GLU A 141 -8.16 -4.34 -35.28
C GLU A 141 -7.38 -3.30 -36.09
N PRO A 142 -8.01 -2.41 -36.85
CA PRO A 142 -7.29 -1.39 -37.62
C PRO A 142 -6.42 -0.46 -36.76
N GLY A 143 -6.90 -0.10 -35.56
CA GLY A 143 -6.18 0.73 -34.59
C GLY A 143 -4.89 0.12 -34.08
N TYR A 144 -4.79 -1.22 -34.06
CA TYR A 144 -3.58 -1.96 -33.66
C TYR A 144 -2.34 -1.53 -34.45
N TRP A 145 -2.49 -1.22 -35.74
CA TRP A 145 -1.41 -0.83 -36.64
C TRP A 145 -1.13 0.67 -36.66
N PHE A 146 -1.83 1.43 -35.84
CA PHE A 146 -1.56 2.85 -35.75
C PHE A 146 -0.15 3.12 -35.22
N PRO A 147 0.56 4.18 -35.68
CA PRO A 147 1.98 4.39 -35.36
C PRO A 147 2.30 4.40 -33.85
N TYR A 148 1.51 5.04 -33.01
CA TYR A 148 1.80 5.03 -31.58
C TYR A 148 1.53 3.67 -30.92
N CYS A 149 0.58 2.88 -31.42
CA CYS A 149 0.37 1.49 -30.96
C CYS A 149 1.56 0.61 -31.33
N MET A 150 2.15 0.80 -32.52
CA MET A 150 3.40 0.12 -32.89
C MET A 150 4.57 0.56 -32.00
N MET A 151 4.66 1.86 -31.64
CA MET A 151 5.67 2.35 -30.70
C MET A 151 5.47 1.77 -29.30
N THR A 152 4.22 1.69 -28.82
CA THR A 152 3.85 1.11 -27.53
C THR A 152 4.30 -0.35 -27.40
N ARG A 153 4.20 -1.14 -28.45
CA ARG A 153 4.67 -2.54 -28.48
C ARG A 153 6.17 -2.71 -28.71
N SER A 154 6.89 -1.64 -28.99
CA SER A 154 8.34 -1.71 -29.27
C SER A 154 9.14 -1.86 -27.99
N ASN A 155 10.09 -2.79 -27.97
CA ASN A 155 11.12 -2.89 -26.92
C ASN A 155 12.39 -2.10 -27.25
N THR A 156 12.44 -1.42 -28.41
CA THR A 156 13.61 -0.63 -28.84
C THR A 156 13.64 0.69 -28.08
N PHE A 157 14.71 0.94 -27.34
CA PHE A 157 14.85 2.06 -26.42
C PHE A 157 14.40 3.43 -26.96
N PRO A 158 14.85 3.95 -28.11
CA PRO A 158 14.38 5.27 -28.56
C PRO A 158 12.89 5.32 -28.89
N ILE A 159 12.33 4.22 -29.38
CA ILE A 159 10.92 4.13 -29.79
C ILE A 159 10.02 3.99 -28.55
N GLN A 160 10.41 3.16 -27.60
CA GLN A 160 9.72 3.00 -26.32
C GLN A 160 9.64 4.32 -25.55
N LEU A 161 10.71 5.11 -25.64
CA LEU A 161 10.80 6.44 -25.09
C LEU A 161 9.75 7.41 -25.65
N LEU A 162 9.60 7.39 -26.98
CA LEU A 162 8.57 8.19 -27.67
C LEU A 162 7.16 7.73 -27.29
N ALA A 163 6.94 6.43 -27.13
CA ALA A 163 5.68 5.90 -26.66
C ALA A 163 5.34 6.36 -25.24
N ALA A 164 6.30 6.26 -24.32
CA ALA A 164 6.11 6.70 -22.93
C ALA A 164 5.78 8.20 -22.86
N SER A 165 6.50 9.04 -23.63
CA SER A 165 6.20 10.48 -23.71
C SER A 165 4.80 10.74 -24.27
N TYR A 166 4.40 10.01 -25.30
CA TYR A 166 3.06 10.17 -25.87
C TYR A 166 1.96 9.87 -24.84
N TRP A 167 2.05 8.74 -24.14
CA TRP A 167 1.07 8.36 -23.12
C TRP A 167 1.06 9.34 -21.94
N GLN A 168 2.21 9.82 -21.53
CA GLN A 168 2.32 10.81 -20.47
C GLN A 168 1.68 12.14 -20.83
N ASP A 169 1.98 12.67 -22.02
CA ASP A 169 1.39 13.92 -22.49
C ASP A 169 -0.15 13.79 -22.60
N LEU A 170 -0.62 12.62 -23.04
CA LEU A 170 -2.03 12.32 -23.12
C LEU A 170 -2.68 12.21 -21.71
N GLY A 171 -1.98 11.62 -20.73
CA GLY A 171 -2.42 11.50 -19.34
C GLY A 171 -2.57 12.85 -18.65
N VAL A 172 -1.60 13.73 -18.83
CA VAL A 172 -1.61 15.10 -18.25
C VAL A 172 -2.73 15.97 -18.81
N SER A 173 -3.14 15.72 -20.06
CA SER A 173 -4.17 16.48 -20.77
C SER A 173 -5.42 15.67 -21.06
N SER A 174 -5.59 14.49 -20.43
CA SER A 174 -6.72 13.61 -20.71
C SER A 174 -8.05 14.27 -20.32
N THR A 175 -8.94 14.33 -21.28
CA THR A 175 -10.31 14.85 -21.15
C THR A 175 -11.21 14.07 -22.11
N ARG A 176 -12.54 14.19 -21.95
CA ARG A 176 -13.48 13.64 -22.91
C ARG A 176 -13.16 14.09 -24.35
N GLU A 177 -12.79 15.36 -24.52
CA GLU A 177 -12.46 15.91 -25.84
C GLU A 177 -11.18 15.29 -26.43
N ASN A 178 -10.16 14.99 -25.59
CA ASN A 178 -8.93 14.36 -26.03
C ASN A 178 -9.15 12.90 -26.42
N ARG A 179 -10.03 12.17 -25.72
CA ARG A 179 -10.41 10.82 -26.09
C ARG A 179 -11.08 10.79 -27.47
N ASP A 180 -12.02 11.67 -27.71
CA ASP A 180 -12.70 11.79 -29.00
C ASP A 180 -11.74 12.13 -30.16
N LYS A 181 -10.60 12.74 -29.84
CA LYS A 181 -9.52 13.07 -30.77
C LYS A 181 -8.47 11.97 -30.92
N SER A 182 -8.49 10.94 -30.08
CA SER A 182 -7.57 9.81 -30.18
C SER A 182 -7.79 9.08 -31.50
N PHE A 183 -6.79 9.12 -32.39
CA PHE A 183 -6.94 8.60 -33.75
C PHE A 183 -7.14 7.06 -33.77
N ALA A 184 -6.60 6.31 -32.82
CA ALA A 184 -6.87 4.88 -32.71
C ALA A 184 -8.36 4.60 -32.43
N CYS A 185 -8.98 5.41 -31.57
CA CYS A 185 -10.42 5.28 -31.25
C CYS A 185 -11.33 5.72 -32.41
N THR A 186 -10.79 6.37 -33.46
CA THR A 186 -11.55 6.62 -34.72
C THR A 186 -11.47 5.44 -35.69
N LEU A 187 -10.51 4.54 -35.49
CA LEU A 187 -10.30 3.36 -36.34
C LEU A 187 -10.85 2.07 -35.73
N SER A 188 -10.91 2.02 -34.39
CA SER A 188 -11.39 0.88 -33.61
C SER A 188 -12.21 1.38 -32.42
N ASP A 189 -13.05 0.54 -31.85
CA ASP A 189 -13.93 0.91 -30.73
C ASP A 189 -13.19 0.82 -29.39
N CYS A 190 -12.75 1.98 -28.88
CA CYS A 190 -12.10 2.06 -27.56
C CYS A 190 -13.05 1.76 -26.40
N ASP A 191 -14.35 1.95 -26.54
CA ASP A 191 -15.32 1.64 -25.49
C ASP A 191 -15.53 0.12 -25.37
N GLU A 192 -15.54 -0.59 -26.50
CA GLU A 192 -15.54 -2.07 -26.51
C GLU A 192 -14.22 -2.60 -25.90
N GLY A 193 -13.07 -2.03 -26.26
CA GLY A 193 -11.78 -2.38 -25.67
C GLY A 193 -11.72 -2.16 -24.15
N GLN A 194 -12.27 -1.03 -23.68
CA GLN A 194 -12.40 -0.75 -22.25
C GLN A 194 -13.29 -1.78 -21.55
N ALA A 195 -14.46 -2.07 -22.10
CA ALA A 195 -15.39 -3.06 -21.53
C ALA A 195 -14.76 -4.45 -21.45
N LYS A 196 -13.98 -4.84 -22.47
CA LYS A 196 -13.25 -6.12 -22.49
C LYS A 196 -12.21 -6.21 -21.37
N TYR A 197 -11.34 -5.22 -21.23
CA TYR A 197 -10.33 -5.25 -20.18
C TYR A 197 -10.93 -5.11 -18.78
N TRP A 198 -11.97 -4.27 -18.62
CA TRP A 198 -12.71 -4.19 -17.36
C TRP A 198 -13.34 -5.53 -16.96
N SER A 199 -13.96 -6.24 -17.93
CA SER A 199 -14.47 -7.59 -17.70
C SER A 199 -13.36 -8.58 -17.32
N ASN A 200 -12.19 -8.49 -17.95
CA ASN A 200 -11.05 -9.35 -17.63
C ASN A 200 -10.51 -9.10 -16.22
N ILE A 201 -10.41 -7.85 -15.75
CA ILE A 201 -10.01 -7.51 -14.39
C ILE A 201 -10.98 -8.13 -13.37
N GLN A 202 -12.29 -8.00 -13.61
CA GLN A 202 -13.32 -8.64 -12.79
C GLN A 202 -13.17 -10.15 -12.78
N GLN A 203 -13.04 -10.77 -13.96
CA GLN A 203 -12.92 -12.22 -14.09
C GLN A 203 -11.66 -12.75 -13.41
N ALA A 204 -10.52 -12.07 -13.53
CA ALA A 204 -9.30 -12.45 -12.84
C ALA A 204 -9.47 -12.41 -11.32
N ALA A 205 -10.17 -11.40 -10.80
CA ALA A 205 -10.50 -11.34 -9.38
C ALA A 205 -11.40 -12.52 -8.97
N GLU A 206 -12.43 -12.85 -9.76
CA GLU A 206 -13.33 -13.97 -9.48
C GLU A 206 -12.62 -15.34 -9.53
N ASP A 207 -11.74 -15.56 -10.52
CA ASP A 207 -11.00 -16.80 -10.71
C ASP A 207 -10.04 -17.11 -9.56
N HIS A 208 -9.58 -16.07 -8.86
CA HIS A 208 -8.58 -16.21 -7.79
C HIS A 208 -9.14 -16.08 -6.37
N TYR A 209 -10.40 -15.66 -6.21
CA TYR A 209 -11.04 -15.53 -4.91
C TYR A 209 -11.38 -16.91 -4.28
N ASP A 210 -10.82 -17.18 -3.11
CA ASP A 210 -11.11 -18.41 -2.37
C ASP A 210 -12.42 -18.28 -1.56
N ARG A 211 -13.51 -18.83 -2.11
CA ARG A 211 -14.83 -18.88 -1.45
C ARG A 211 -15.05 -20.14 -0.61
N THR A 212 -14.03 -21.00 -0.49
CA THR A 212 -14.11 -22.20 0.35
C THR A 212 -14.00 -21.84 1.84
N GLU A 213 -14.20 -22.81 2.73
CA GLU A 213 -14.01 -22.62 4.17
C GLU A 213 -12.55 -22.31 4.58
N ALA A 214 -11.59 -22.57 3.69
CA ALA A 214 -10.17 -22.27 3.93
C ALA A 214 -9.88 -20.78 3.92
N CYS A 215 -10.58 -20.00 3.07
CA CYS A 215 -10.42 -18.54 2.97
C CYS A 215 -8.96 -18.07 2.84
N ASN A 216 -8.18 -18.80 2.03
CA ASN A 216 -6.73 -18.60 1.98
C ASN A 216 -6.34 -17.28 1.28
N PHE A 217 -7.18 -16.79 0.37
CA PHE A 217 -6.86 -15.61 -0.40
C PHE A 217 -8.11 -14.88 -0.89
N THR A 218 -8.15 -13.57 -0.65
CA THR A 218 -9.25 -12.71 -1.09
C THR A 218 -8.78 -11.72 -2.15
N THR A 219 -9.54 -11.60 -3.24
CA THR A 219 -9.33 -10.59 -4.26
C THR A 219 -10.43 -9.54 -4.18
N MET A 220 -10.05 -8.26 -4.31
CA MET A 220 -11.00 -7.17 -4.48
C MET A 220 -11.04 -6.76 -5.96
N VAL A 221 -12.18 -6.30 -6.45
CA VAL A 221 -12.28 -5.72 -7.79
C VAL A 221 -11.99 -4.22 -7.67
N GLY A 222 -11.11 -3.71 -8.53
CA GLY A 222 -10.74 -2.30 -8.49
C GLY A 222 -10.18 -1.78 -9.79
N TYR A 223 -9.95 -0.48 -9.83
CA TYR A 223 -9.22 0.23 -10.88
C TYR A 223 -8.66 1.54 -10.32
N GLU A 224 -7.68 2.13 -10.97
CA GLU A 224 -7.19 3.45 -10.61
C GLU A 224 -7.82 4.53 -11.48
N TYR A 225 -8.38 5.56 -10.83
CA TYR A 225 -8.74 6.82 -11.46
C TYR A 225 -7.51 7.74 -11.46
N THR A 226 -7.06 8.14 -12.65
CA THR A 226 -5.77 8.81 -12.87
C THR A 226 -5.97 10.22 -13.44
N ASP A 227 -6.10 11.21 -12.57
CA ASP A 227 -6.12 12.62 -12.96
C ASP A 227 -4.80 13.28 -12.58
N ALA A 228 -4.06 13.79 -13.56
CA ALA A 228 -2.72 14.36 -13.37
C ALA A 228 -2.58 15.76 -13.98
N PRO A 229 -3.44 16.73 -13.64
CA PRO A 229 -3.43 18.04 -14.23
C PRO A 229 -2.11 18.76 -13.95
N GLN A 230 -1.42 19.20 -15.00
CA GLN A 230 -0.11 19.86 -14.88
C GLN A 230 0.88 19.07 -14.04
N TYR A 231 0.91 17.72 -14.21
CA TYR A 231 1.74 16.78 -13.44
C TYR A 231 1.43 16.71 -11.93
N LYS A 232 0.31 17.25 -11.46
CA LYS A 232 -0.10 17.17 -10.05
C LYS A 232 -0.93 15.92 -9.83
N ASN A 233 -0.49 15.06 -8.94
CA ASN A 233 -1.13 13.79 -8.67
C ASN A 233 -2.50 13.98 -8.00
N MET A 234 -3.55 13.54 -8.68
CA MET A 234 -4.92 13.52 -8.18
C MET A 234 -5.52 12.11 -8.27
N HIS A 235 -4.69 11.10 -8.23
CA HIS A 235 -5.05 9.70 -8.44
C HIS A 235 -5.78 9.08 -7.25
N ARG A 236 -6.62 8.07 -7.51
CA ARG A 236 -7.39 7.31 -6.50
C ARG A 236 -7.61 5.88 -6.93
N ASN A 237 -7.36 4.94 -6.05
CA ASN A 237 -7.76 3.56 -6.24
C ASN A 237 -9.24 3.40 -5.88
N VAL A 238 -10.04 2.95 -6.83
CA VAL A 238 -11.47 2.66 -6.65
C VAL A 238 -11.62 1.17 -6.38
N ILE A 239 -12.08 0.82 -5.17
CA ILE A 239 -12.16 -0.56 -4.69
C ILE A 239 -13.62 -0.91 -4.39
N PHE A 240 -14.14 -1.92 -5.05
CA PHE A 240 -15.49 -2.42 -4.87
C PHE A 240 -15.56 -3.50 -3.79
N ARG A 241 -16.68 -3.52 -3.06
CA ARG A 241 -16.94 -4.46 -2.00
C ARG A 241 -17.08 -5.91 -2.45
N ASN A 242 -17.74 -6.11 -3.59
CA ASN A 242 -18.13 -7.42 -4.11
C ASN A 242 -18.12 -7.44 -5.64
N ASP A 243 -18.76 -8.44 -6.25
CA ASP A 243 -18.94 -8.58 -7.71
C ASP A 243 -19.94 -7.59 -8.34
N LYS A 244 -20.66 -6.80 -7.52
CA LYS A 244 -21.53 -5.73 -7.99
C LYS A 244 -20.70 -4.47 -8.16
N VAL A 245 -20.35 -4.18 -9.40
CA VAL A 245 -19.46 -3.07 -9.75
C VAL A 245 -20.15 -2.11 -10.73
N ALA A 246 -19.52 -0.98 -11.01
CA ALA A 246 -19.94 -0.11 -12.10
C ALA A 246 -19.80 -0.83 -13.45
N GLU A 247 -20.72 -0.57 -14.37
CA GLU A 247 -20.73 -1.20 -15.71
C GLU A 247 -19.44 -0.94 -16.49
N LYS A 248 -18.83 0.23 -16.29
CA LYS A 248 -17.54 0.62 -16.85
C LYS A 248 -16.68 1.32 -15.80
N THR A 249 -15.36 1.34 -16.01
CA THR A 249 -14.47 2.19 -15.22
C THR A 249 -14.78 3.67 -15.48
N ILE A 250 -14.75 4.47 -14.43
CA ILE A 250 -14.96 5.92 -14.52
C ILE A 250 -13.57 6.58 -14.54
N SER A 251 -13.30 7.37 -15.57
CA SER A 251 -12.02 8.01 -15.84
C SER A 251 -12.18 9.52 -15.99
N THR A 252 -11.09 10.23 -16.26
CA THR A 252 -11.11 11.66 -16.61
C THR A 252 -11.88 11.96 -17.89
N TYR A 253 -12.13 10.96 -18.71
CA TYR A 253 -13.00 11.10 -19.90
C TYR A 253 -14.46 11.33 -19.52
N GLU A 254 -14.91 10.79 -18.40
CA GLU A 254 -16.25 11.00 -17.86
C GLU A 254 -16.33 12.26 -16.98
N THR A 255 -15.32 12.49 -16.14
CA THR A 255 -15.36 13.54 -15.12
C THR A 255 -14.76 14.88 -15.57
N GLY A 256 -13.84 14.85 -16.52
CA GLY A 256 -12.94 15.98 -16.83
C GLY A 256 -11.77 16.06 -15.85
N SER A 257 -10.70 16.72 -16.27
CA SER A 257 -9.51 16.96 -15.45
C SER A 257 -9.76 18.00 -14.36
N TYR A 258 -9.04 17.97 -13.25
CA TYR A 258 -9.25 18.74 -12.02
C TYR A 258 -10.58 18.51 -11.31
N ASN A 259 -11.27 17.42 -11.61
CA ASN A 259 -12.66 17.27 -11.21
C ASN A 259 -12.96 15.92 -10.53
N TYR A 260 -12.08 15.46 -9.64
CA TYR A 260 -12.33 14.24 -8.87
C TYR A 260 -13.65 14.24 -8.05
N PRO A 261 -14.29 15.38 -7.66
CA PRO A 261 -15.61 15.32 -7.06
C PRO A 261 -16.69 14.75 -8.00
N GLU A 262 -16.50 14.86 -9.31
CA GLU A 262 -17.42 14.24 -10.26
C GLU A 262 -17.25 12.71 -10.30
N LEU A 263 -16.04 12.17 -10.01
CA LEU A 263 -15.86 10.74 -9.80
C LEU A 263 -16.82 10.22 -8.71
N TRP A 264 -16.92 10.90 -7.58
CA TRP A 264 -17.82 10.48 -6.50
C TRP A 264 -19.29 10.50 -6.92
N LYS A 265 -19.72 11.50 -7.72
CA LYS A 265 -21.09 11.56 -8.23
C LYS A 265 -21.39 10.43 -9.21
N GLU A 266 -20.46 10.15 -10.12
CA GLU A 266 -20.60 9.03 -11.04
C GLU A 266 -20.58 7.68 -10.29
N LEU A 267 -19.75 7.52 -9.23
CA LEU A 267 -19.75 6.33 -8.38
C LEU A 267 -21.08 6.17 -7.63
N ARG A 268 -21.71 7.27 -7.17
CA ARG A 268 -23.08 7.19 -6.62
C ARG A 268 -24.05 6.65 -7.65
N LYS A 269 -24.12 7.29 -8.79
CA LYS A 269 -25.05 6.96 -9.87
C LYS A 269 -24.84 5.54 -10.39
N GLU A 270 -23.58 5.11 -10.60
CA GLU A 270 -23.26 3.84 -11.25
C GLU A 270 -23.09 2.66 -10.27
N CYS A 271 -23.05 2.92 -8.96
CA CYS A 271 -22.87 1.91 -7.93
C CYS A 271 -23.86 2.11 -6.78
N THR A 272 -23.61 3.01 -5.83
CA THR A 272 -24.29 3.03 -4.54
C THR A 272 -25.79 3.32 -4.61
N ASP A 273 -26.24 4.13 -5.57
CA ASP A 273 -27.64 4.51 -5.72
C ASP A 273 -28.44 3.54 -6.61
N LYS A 274 -27.79 2.53 -7.21
CA LYS A 274 -28.48 1.50 -8.01
C LYS A 274 -29.31 0.54 -7.17
N GLY A 275 -29.06 0.45 -5.85
CA GLY A 275 -29.81 -0.43 -4.95
C GLY A 275 -29.64 -1.93 -5.23
N ASN A 276 -28.58 -2.32 -5.95
CA ASN A 276 -28.27 -3.71 -6.32
C ASN A 276 -27.23 -4.36 -5.38
N GLY A 277 -26.84 -3.69 -4.28
CA GLY A 277 -25.82 -4.15 -3.34
C GLY A 277 -24.38 -3.75 -3.72
N CYS A 278 -24.21 -2.90 -4.72
CA CYS A 278 -22.91 -2.29 -5.02
C CYS A 278 -22.51 -1.30 -3.92
N ASP A 279 -21.29 -1.45 -3.41
CA ASP A 279 -20.64 -0.51 -2.50
C ASP A 279 -19.17 -0.34 -2.90
N VAL A 280 -18.60 0.86 -2.68
CA VAL A 280 -17.30 1.23 -3.22
C VAL A 280 -16.63 2.30 -2.35
N ILE A 281 -15.30 2.21 -2.21
CA ILE A 281 -14.45 3.27 -1.65
C ILE A 281 -13.48 3.76 -2.72
N SER A 282 -13.01 4.99 -2.59
CA SER A 282 -11.89 5.52 -3.36
C SER A 282 -10.77 5.94 -2.41
N ILE A 283 -9.54 5.55 -2.73
CA ILE A 283 -8.38 5.72 -1.84
C ILE A 283 -7.39 6.65 -2.53
N PRO A 284 -7.29 7.93 -2.13
CA PRO A 284 -6.29 8.84 -2.67
C PRO A 284 -4.88 8.37 -2.29
N HIS A 285 -3.94 8.53 -3.22
CA HIS A 285 -2.54 8.18 -3.01
C HIS A 285 -1.59 9.24 -3.54
N ASN A 286 -0.34 9.22 -3.07
CA ASN A 286 0.69 10.22 -3.37
C ASN A 286 0.23 11.68 -3.23
N PRO A 287 -0.38 12.07 -2.13
CA PRO A 287 -0.62 13.50 -1.90
C PRO A 287 0.68 14.30 -1.87
N ASN A 288 1.82 13.67 -1.53
CA ASN A 288 3.17 14.26 -1.60
C ASN A 288 3.51 14.83 -2.99
N LEU A 289 2.86 14.35 -4.05
CA LEU A 289 3.07 14.77 -5.44
C LEU A 289 1.91 15.59 -6.01
N SER A 290 0.97 16.06 -5.17
CA SER A 290 -0.26 16.71 -5.61
C SER A 290 -0.18 18.23 -5.73
N GLY A 291 0.93 18.85 -5.34
CA GLY A 291 1.03 20.31 -5.25
C GLY A 291 -0.04 20.95 -4.32
N GLY A 292 -0.48 20.21 -3.29
CA GLY A 292 -1.50 20.63 -2.32
C GLY A 292 -2.95 20.45 -2.76
N LEU A 293 -3.21 19.91 -3.95
CA LEU A 293 -4.58 19.85 -4.51
C LEU A 293 -5.39 18.63 -4.04
N MET A 294 -4.73 17.55 -3.60
CA MET A 294 -5.40 16.32 -3.20
C MET A 294 -6.43 16.55 -2.09
N PHE A 295 -6.08 17.35 -1.11
CA PHE A 295 -6.89 17.65 0.07
C PHE A 295 -7.32 19.12 0.12
N ARG A 296 -7.78 19.68 -1.02
CA ARG A 296 -8.39 21.00 -1.01
C ARG A 296 -9.67 21.04 -0.19
N ASP A 297 -10.04 22.22 0.31
CA ASP A 297 -11.31 22.40 1.02
C ASP A 297 -12.49 22.04 0.10
N PRO A 298 -13.51 21.34 0.62
CA PRO A 298 -14.75 21.10 -0.12
C PRO A 298 -15.43 22.42 -0.51
N LEU A 299 -15.93 22.50 -1.73
CA LEU A 299 -16.59 23.72 -2.24
C LEU A 299 -18.04 23.87 -1.73
N ASN A 300 -18.67 22.76 -1.30
CA ASN A 300 -20.04 22.69 -0.81
C ASN A 300 -20.25 21.43 0.04
N ASP A 301 -21.43 21.33 0.63
CA ASP A 301 -21.81 20.21 1.50
C ASP A 301 -21.84 18.87 0.76
N GLU A 302 -22.33 18.83 -0.48
CA GLU A 302 -22.37 17.62 -1.29
C GLU A 302 -20.95 17.05 -1.54
N GLU A 303 -20.01 17.90 -1.88
CA GLU A 303 -18.61 17.50 -2.08
C GLU A 303 -17.98 17.02 -0.78
N ARG A 304 -18.25 17.71 0.33
CA ARG A 304 -17.81 17.32 1.67
C ARG A 304 -18.33 15.93 2.04
N ASP A 305 -19.64 15.71 1.89
CA ASP A 305 -20.31 14.46 2.29
C ASP A 305 -19.88 13.30 1.39
N ASN A 306 -19.67 13.55 0.10
CA ASN A 306 -19.11 12.56 -0.82
C ASN A 306 -17.68 12.20 -0.45
N ARG A 307 -16.82 13.15 -0.10
CA ARG A 307 -15.47 12.86 0.36
C ARG A 307 -15.49 11.94 1.60
N ILE A 308 -16.27 12.30 2.59
CA ILE A 308 -16.40 11.49 3.83
C ILE A 308 -16.86 10.07 3.52
N TYR A 309 -17.78 9.91 2.58
CA TYR A 309 -18.31 8.60 2.21
C TYR A 309 -17.33 7.78 1.40
N PHE A 310 -16.72 8.37 0.34
CA PHE A 310 -15.91 7.64 -0.62
C PHE A 310 -14.44 7.53 -0.24
N GLU A 311 -13.88 8.49 0.53
CA GLU A 311 -12.47 8.53 0.91
C GLU A 311 -12.25 8.31 2.42
N PRO A 312 -12.65 7.16 2.98
CA PRO A 312 -12.39 6.87 4.39
C PRO A 312 -10.90 6.60 4.67
N LEU A 313 -10.11 6.30 3.66
CA LEU A 313 -8.70 5.93 3.75
C LEU A 313 -7.83 6.82 2.87
N VAL A 314 -6.53 6.84 3.18
CA VAL A 314 -5.46 7.36 2.34
C VAL A 314 -4.31 6.37 2.32
N GLU A 315 -3.68 6.20 1.17
CA GLU A 315 -2.43 5.46 1.04
C GLU A 315 -1.28 6.35 1.50
N LEU A 316 -0.61 5.92 2.57
CA LEU A 316 0.40 6.73 3.26
C LEU A 316 1.80 6.55 2.70
N VAL A 317 2.07 5.38 2.12
CA VAL A 317 3.36 4.98 1.57
C VAL A 317 3.18 4.04 0.38
N GLN A 318 3.97 4.25 -0.65
CA GLN A 318 4.14 3.37 -1.80
C GLN A 318 5.49 3.69 -2.47
N HIS A 319 5.85 3.05 -3.60
CA HIS A 319 7.18 3.20 -4.19
C HIS A 319 7.58 4.64 -4.56
N LYS A 320 6.61 5.55 -4.80
CA LYS A 320 6.84 6.97 -5.07
C LYS A 320 6.87 7.81 -3.79
N ALA A 321 7.39 7.28 -2.70
CA ALA A 321 7.66 7.90 -1.40
C ALA A 321 6.52 7.84 -0.36
N ALA A 322 6.87 8.22 0.87
CA ALA A 322 5.95 8.35 1.99
C ALA A 322 5.29 9.72 2.03
N SER A 323 4.02 9.75 2.42
CA SER A 323 3.18 10.94 2.49
C SER A 323 2.75 11.32 3.91
N GLU A 324 3.29 10.68 4.97
CA GLU A 324 2.94 11.00 6.35
C GLU A 324 3.23 12.46 6.66
N CYS A 325 4.51 12.83 6.54
CA CYS A 325 5.07 14.15 6.89
C CYS A 325 6.41 14.33 6.17
N ARG A 326 6.96 15.55 6.17
CA ARG A 326 8.21 15.87 5.49
C ARG A 326 9.14 16.67 6.39
N TYR A 327 10.39 16.23 6.48
CA TYR A 327 11.47 16.90 7.19
C TYR A 327 12.74 16.93 6.36
N ASP A 328 13.33 18.10 6.21
CA ASP A 328 14.62 18.27 5.58
C ASP A 328 15.70 18.23 6.68
N ARG A 329 16.44 17.16 6.72
CA ARG A 329 17.46 16.88 7.72
C ARG A 329 18.60 17.89 7.68
N LEU A 330 18.99 18.37 6.50
CA LEU A 330 20.07 19.35 6.32
C LEU A 330 19.60 20.77 6.69
N ALA A 331 18.35 21.12 6.38
CA ALA A 331 17.75 22.38 6.81
C ALA A 331 17.37 22.38 8.30
N GLY A 332 17.30 21.21 8.95
CA GLY A 332 16.92 21.07 10.36
C GLY A 332 15.48 21.47 10.66
N ARG A 333 14.55 21.28 9.70
CA ARG A 333 13.13 21.66 9.82
C ARG A 333 12.23 20.93 8.85
N GLY A 334 10.96 20.82 9.18
CA GLY A 334 9.97 20.16 8.37
C GLY A 334 8.83 21.08 7.90
N VAL A 335 7.96 20.51 7.06
CA VAL A 335 6.74 21.18 6.56
C VAL A 335 5.68 21.14 7.68
N GLN A 336 5.61 22.18 8.48
CA GLN A 336 4.74 22.30 9.67
C GLN A 336 4.95 21.16 10.69
N THR A 337 6.15 20.63 10.80
CA THR A 337 6.56 19.60 11.76
C THR A 337 7.97 19.83 12.27
N GLN A 338 8.28 19.33 13.46
CA GLN A 338 9.63 19.21 14.03
C GLN A 338 10.04 17.74 14.23
N ASP A 339 9.27 16.82 13.72
CA ASP A 339 9.51 15.39 13.79
C ASP A 339 10.60 14.98 12.79
N GLU A 340 11.79 14.66 13.31
CA GLU A 340 12.96 14.28 12.50
C GLU A 340 12.74 12.97 11.74
N LEU A 341 11.85 12.07 12.21
CA LEU A 341 11.50 10.84 11.50
C LEU A 341 10.61 11.08 10.25
N CYS A 342 10.25 12.32 9.96
CA CYS A 342 9.61 12.72 8.72
C CYS A 342 10.59 12.84 7.53
N ASP A 343 11.83 12.41 7.69
CA ASP A 343 12.82 12.25 6.61
C ASP A 343 12.72 10.89 5.89
N PHE A 344 11.80 10.03 6.32
CA PHE A 344 11.61 8.67 5.79
C PHE A 344 11.12 8.69 4.34
N GLU A 345 11.89 8.06 3.43
CA GLU A 345 11.58 7.85 2.01
C GLU A 345 10.85 9.04 1.36
N GLN A 346 11.53 10.16 1.23
CA GLN A 346 10.97 11.40 0.72
C GLN A 346 11.17 11.55 -0.78
N ALA A 347 10.12 11.95 -1.52
CA ALA A 347 10.25 12.37 -2.91
C ALA A 347 11.00 13.69 -3.03
N VAL A 348 11.84 13.82 -4.06
CA VAL A 348 12.63 15.04 -4.31
C VAL A 348 11.74 16.21 -4.72
N ALA A 349 10.72 15.95 -5.56
CA ALA A 349 9.76 16.94 -6.06
C ALA A 349 8.37 16.78 -5.40
N ASP A 350 7.47 17.70 -5.69
CA ASP A 350 6.09 17.76 -5.21
C ASP A 350 5.03 17.47 -6.28
N ASN A 351 5.46 16.92 -7.42
CA ASN A 351 4.60 16.59 -8.56
C ASN A 351 5.19 15.46 -9.41
N LEU A 352 4.38 14.90 -10.31
CA LEU A 352 4.73 13.76 -11.16
C LEU A 352 5.76 14.07 -12.27
N SER A 353 6.17 15.33 -12.48
CA SER A 353 7.19 15.64 -13.48
C SER A 353 8.52 14.95 -13.19
N MET A 354 8.74 14.55 -11.92
CA MET A 354 9.89 13.75 -11.52
C MET A 354 9.92 12.35 -12.17
N LEU A 355 8.74 11.78 -12.49
CA LEU A 355 8.62 10.46 -13.10
C LEU A 355 8.70 10.51 -14.63
N GLY A 356 8.45 11.69 -15.21
CA GLY A 356 8.26 11.91 -16.65
C GLY A 356 9.50 11.97 -17.48
N THR A 357 10.63 11.66 -16.93
CA THR A 357 11.85 11.97 -17.62
C THR A 357 12.62 10.80 -18.11
N VAL A 358 12.13 10.40 -19.11
CA VAL A 358 12.78 9.60 -20.12
C VAL A 358 13.81 10.42 -20.95
N TYR A 359 13.85 11.71 -20.77
CA TYR A 359 14.82 12.61 -21.43
C TYR A 359 15.68 13.34 -20.40
N GLY A 360 16.65 12.68 -19.83
CA GLY A 360 17.62 13.12 -18.81
C GLY A 360 17.86 14.62 -18.55
N LYS A 361 17.47 15.51 -19.47
CA LYS A 361 17.54 16.97 -19.30
C LYS A 361 16.33 17.57 -18.60
N VAL A 362 15.14 17.03 -18.80
CA VAL A 362 13.94 17.58 -18.15
C VAL A 362 13.91 17.19 -16.67
N MET A 363 14.43 16.00 -16.29
CA MET A 363 14.56 15.58 -14.90
C MET A 363 15.51 16.40 -14.06
N THR A 364 16.67 16.71 -14.61
CA THR A 364 17.65 17.51 -13.87
C THR A 364 17.22 18.94 -13.62
N GLU A 365 16.25 19.46 -14.37
CA GLU A 365 15.72 20.83 -14.18
C GLU A 365 14.41 20.86 -13.39
N THR A 366 13.56 19.81 -13.47
CA THR A 366 12.26 19.75 -12.78
C THR A 366 12.29 18.93 -11.49
N ALA A 367 13.23 18.02 -11.34
CA ALA A 367 13.44 17.22 -10.13
C ALA A 367 14.32 17.94 -9.09
N LYS A 368 14.37 19.25 -9.08
CA LYS A 368 15.03 19.98 -7.99
C LYS A 368 14.25 19.79 -6.70
N PRO A 369 14.94 19.58 -5.57
CA PRO A 369 14.29 19.54 -4.29
C PRO A 369 13.43 20.80 -4.10
N VAL A 370 12.15 20.62 -3.78
CA VAL A 370 11.29 21.72 -3.43
C VAL A 370 11.62 22.14 -1.99
N PRO A 371 12.07 23.38 -1.75
CA PRO A 371 12.38 23.85 -0.41
C PRO A 371 11.19 23.71 0.54
N VAL A 372 11.47 23.47 1.82
CA VAL A 372 10.42 23.32 2.86
C VAL A 372 9.43 24.47 2.86
N GLU A 373 9.88 25.69 2.59
CA GLU A 373 9.05 26.90 2.56
C GLU A 373 8.09 26.95 1.37
N GLU A 374 8.43 26.31 0.27
CA GLU A 374 7.65 26.29 -0.97
C GLU A 374 6.78 25.05 -1.08
N TYR A 375 7.04 24.04 -0.23
CA TYR A 375 6.32 22.78 -0.26
C TYR A 375 4.91 22.93 0.31
N ALA A 376 3.90 22.55 -0.46
CA ALA A 376 2.51 22.70 -0.05
C ALA A 376 2.22 21.83 1.20
N PRO A 377 1.79 22.43 2.34
CA PRO A 377 1.61 21.67 3.58
C PRO A 377 0.67 20.46 3.44
N ARG A 378 -0.42 20.59 2.68
CA ARG A 378 -1.41 19.53 2.44
C ARG A 378 -0.96 18.44 1.46
N ASN A 379 0.28 18.50 0.99
CA ASN A 379 0.93 17.34 0.39
C ASN A 379 1.21 16.25 1.43
N MET A 380 1.23 16.61 2.70
CA MET A 380 1.48 15.69 3.80
C MET A 380 0.18 15.38 4.55
N VAL A 381 -0.09 14.08 4.73
CA VAL A 381 -1.33 13.58 5.33
C VAL A 381 -1.51 14.12 6.74
N ARG A 382 -0.46 14.15 7.57
CA ARG A 382 -0.54 14.69 8.95
C ARG A 382 -1.04 16.13 8.99
N ASN A 383 -0.63 16.96 8.02
CA ASN A 383 -1.11 18.32 7.91
C ASN A 383 -2.57 18.38 7.43
N ALA A 384 -2.96 17.52 6.48
CA ALA A 384 -4.35 17.42 6.05
C ALA A 384 -5.27 17.01 7.22
N LEU A 385 -4.84 16.06 8.08
CA LEU A 385 -5.59 15.68 9.29
C LEU A 385 -5.76 16.86 10.26
N LYS A 386 -4.69 17.64 10.50
CA LYS A 386 -4.75 18.84 11.36
C LYS A 386 -5.71 19.89 10.78
N ASP A 387 -5.64 20.14 9.48
CA ASP A 387 -6.55 21.06 8.79
C ASP A 387 -8.00 20.55 8.79
N GLY A 388 -8.20 19.22 8.74
CA GLY A 388 -9.51 18.61 8.92
C GLY A 388 -10.13 18.89 10.28
N LEU A 389 -9.33 18.84 11.38
CA LEU A 389 -9.80 19.24 12.70
C LEU A 389 -10.21 20.72 12.74
N LYS A 390 -9.40 21.58 12.11
CA LYS A 390 -9.70 23.02 12.00
C LYS A 390 -11.00 23.27 11.23
N LEU A 391 -11.18 22.65 10.07
CA LEU A 391 -12.43 22.70 9.31
C LEU A 391 -13.61 22.17 10.12
N GLY A 392 -13.42 21.09 10.90
CA GLY A 392 -14.42 20.57 11.82
C GLY A 392 -14.82 21.59 12.89
N GLN A 393 -13.87 22.33 13.44
CA GLN A 393 -14.15 23.41 14.40
C GLN A 393 -14.90 24.58 13.78
N GLU A 394 -14.55 24.95 12.53
CA GLU A 394 -15.12 26.08 11.81
C GLU A 394 -16.51 25.80 11.24
N THR A 395 -16.71 24.58 10.69
CA THR A 395 -17.93 24.21 9.92
C THR A 395 -18.82 23.19 10.60
N GLY A 396 -18.37 22.59 11.70
CA GLY A 396 -19.03 21.46 12.37
C GLY A 396 -18.68 20.09 11.77
N VAL A 397 -17.93 20.04 10.64
CA VAL A 397 -17.70 18.81 9.86
C VAL A 397 -16.25 18.68 9.47
N ASN A 398 -15.57 17.62 9.92
CA ASN A 398 -14.19 17.30 9.49
C ASN A 398 -14.22 16.43 8.23
N PRO A 399 -13.82 16.94 7.05
CA PRO A 399 -13.83 16.20 5.79
C PRO A 399 -12.62 15.26 5.61
N PHE A 400 -11.62 15.30 6.50
CA PHE A 400 -10.36 14.58 6.38
C PHE A 400 -10.15 13.57 7.51
N LYS A 401 -11.23 12.92 7.98
CA LYS A 401 -11.14 11.77 8.91
C LYS A 401 -10.76 10.51 8.14
N MET A 402 -9.48 10.38 7.79
CA MET A 402 -8.96 9.28 6.99
C MET A 402 -8.17 8.29 7.86
N GLY A 403 -8.34 6.99 7.59
CA GLY A 403 -7.45 5.94 8.05
C GLY A 403 -6.28 5.74 7.09
N PHE A 404 -5.34 4.87 7.46
CA PHE A 404 -4.08 4.66 6.74
C PHE A 404 -3.96 3.25 6.19
N ILE A 405 -3.46 3.15 4.96
CA ILE A 405 -2.92 1.93 4.36
C ILE A 405 -1.58 2.24 3.70
N GLY A 406 -0.76 1.21 3.47
CA GLY A 406 0.35 1.25 2.53
C GLY A 406 0.06 0.34 1.35
N SER A 407 0.78 0.50 0.26
CA SER A 407 0.69 -0.33 -0.94
C SER A 407 2.02 -0.30 -1.69
N THR A 408 2.15 -1.04 -2.79
CA THR A 408 3.36 -0.98 -3.61
C THR A 408 3.26 0.03 -4.74
N ASP A 409 2.10 0.18 -5.36
CA ASP A 409 1.93 0.85 -6.66
C ASP A 409 2.82 0.20 -7.74
N THR A 410 2.96 -1.11 -7.65
CA THR A 410 3.82 -1.86 -8.55
C THR A 410 3.30 -1.80 -9.99
N HIS A 411 4.17 -1.46 -10.93
CA HIS A 411 3.92 -1.55 -12.37
C HIS A 411 4.60 -2.79 -12.97
N SER A 412 4.89 -3.78 -12.10
CA SER A 412 5.53 -5.05 -12.46
C SER A 412 4.63 -6.27 -12.21
N ALA A 413 3.34 -6.07 -11.87
CA ALA A 413 2.41 -7.11 -11.47
C ALA A 413 2.91 -7.95 -10.28
N THR A 414 3.61 -7.31 -9.34
CA THR A 414 4.23 -7.92 -8.15
C THR A 414 3.62 -7.38 -6.86
N PRO A 415 2.31 -7.59 -6.59
CA PRO A 415 1.66 -7.09 -5.37
C PRO A 415 2.40 -7.57 -4.11
N GLY A 416 2.64 -6.64 -3.18
CA GLY A 416 3.31 -6.90 -1.92
C GLY A 416 4.81 -7.19 -2.04
N GLY A 417 5.44 -6.93 -3.18
CA GLY A 417 6.90 -7.02 -3.37
C GLY A 417 7.63 -5.87 -2.70
N ALA A 418 7.44 -5.73 -1.38
CA ALA A 418 7.89 -4.59 -0.58
C ALA A 418 9.04 -4.90 0.38
N GLU A 419 9.69 -6.07 0.27
CA GLU A 419 10.82 -6.43 1.12
C GLU A 419 12.13 -5.80 0.61
N GLU A 420 12.88 -5.14 1.50
CA GLU A 420 14.16 -4.49 1.20
C GLU A 420 15.22 -5.44 0.61
N ASP A 421 15.23 -6.69 1.06
CA ASP A 421 16.21 -7.71 0.65
C ASP A 421 15.79 -8.56 -0.56
N ASN A 422 14.57 -8.35 -1.06
CA ASN A 422 14.02 -9.04 -2.24
C ASN A 422 13.40 -8.06 -3.26
N TYR A 423 13.83 -6.81 -3.25
CA TYR A 423 13.29 -5.78 -4.10
C TYR A 423 13.78 -5.92 -5.55
N THR A 424 12.86 -6.16 -6.48
CA THR A 424 13.13 -6.35 -7.91
C THR A 424 12.79 -5.14 -8.78
N GLY A 425 12.38 -4.03 -8.16
CA GLY A 425 11.84 -2.85 -8.84
C GLY A 425 10.33 -2.95 -9.09
N HIS A 426 9.72 -1.82 -9.39
CA HIS A 426 8.28 -1.68 -9.63
C HIS A 426 7.92 -1.12 -11.01
N LEU A 427 8.90 -0.79 -11.85
CA LEU A 427 8.69 -0.09 -13.12
C LEU A 427 9.10 -0.93 -14.34
N GLY A 428 9.03 -2.26 -14.22
CA GLY A 428 9.36 -3.17 -15.30
C GLY A 428 10.81 -3.01 -15.77
N LYS A 429 11.03 -2.85 -17.08
CA LYS A 429 12.37 -2.62 -17.65
C LYS A 429 13.06 -1.35 -17.15
N ARG A 430 12.29 -0.34 -16.70
CA ARG A 430 12.84 0.98 -16.35
C ARG A 430 13.70 0.93 -15.10
N ASP A 431 13.39 0.02 -14.17
CA ASP A 431 14.13 -0.19 -12.93
C ASP A 431 14.61 -1.66 -12.77
N ALA A 432 14.67 -2.43 -13.85
CA ALA A 432 15.21 -3.78 -13.83
C ALA A 432 16.74 -3.77 -13.57
N GLY A 433 17.20 -4.71 -12.73
CA GLY A 433 18.61 -4.93 -12.45
C GLY A 433 19.33 -3.66 -11.99
N TYR A 434 20.46 -3.33 -12.63
CA TYR A 434 21.25 -2.16 -12.28
C TYR A 434 20.54 -0.81 -12.51
N ARG A 435 19.52 -0.77 -13.36
CA ARG A 435 18.76 0.48 -13.62
C ARG A 435 18.06 0.98 -12.38
N ASN A 436 17.74 0.10 -11.45
CA ASN A 436 17.13 0.47 -10.18
C ASN A 436 18.04 1.44 -9.40
N VAL A 437 19.32 1.12 -9.26
CA VAL A 437 20.30 1.99 -8.59
C VAL A 437 20.79 3.14 -9.46
N GLN A 438 20.65 3.05 -10.78
CA GLN A 438 21.04 4.10 -11.72
C GLN A 438 19.99 5.22 -11.83
N ASP A 439 18.74 4.86 -12.14
CA ASP A 439 17.71 5.81 -12.55
C ASP A 439 16.64 6.00 -11.47
N HIS A 440 16.34 4.98 -10.67
CA HIS A 440 15.24 4.93 -9.70
C HIS A 440 15.69 4.87 -8.25
N PHE A 441 16.87 5.32 -7.96
CA PHE A 441 17.55 5.25 -6.66
C PHE A 441 16.72 5.85 -5.49
N PHE A 442 15.88 6.85 -5.75
CA PHE A 442 15.00 7.47 -4.75
C PHE A 442 13.62 6.83 -4.64
N ASP A 443 13.30 5.85 -5.49
CA ASP A 443 12.13 5.02 -5.30
C ASP A 443 12.38 4.05 -4.14
N ASN A 444 11.32 3.44 -3.62
CA ASN A 444 11.41 2.51 -2.49
C ASN A 444 10.49 1.29 -2.72
N PRO A 445 10.62 0.22 -1.95
CA PRO A 445 9.79 -0.98 -2.12
C PRO A 445 8.30 -0.77 -1.87
N GLY A 446 7.91 0.34 -1.23
CA GLY A 446 6.51 0.61 -0.89
C GLY A 446 6.11 0.03 0.45
N GLY A 447 4.89 -0.52 0.54
CA GLY A 447 4.36 -0.99 1.80
C GLY A 447 3.18 -1.95 1.65
N HIS A 448 2.52 -2.24 2.79
CA HIS A 448 1.35 -3.10 2.84
C HIS A 448 0.14 -2.38 3.43
N ALA A 449 -1.03 -2.71 2.89
CA ALA A 449 -2.30 -2.47 3.55
C ALA A 449 -2.55 -3.59 4.57
N VAL A 450 -2.76 -3.24 5.83
CA VAL A 450 -3.13 -4.23 6.84
C VAL A 450 -4.50 -3.89 7.40
N VAL A 451 -5.39 -4.89 7.43
CA VAL A 451 -6.74 -4.73 7.96
C VAL A 451 -6.95 -5.66 9.15
N TRP A 452 -7.70 -5.18 10.14
CA TRP A 452 -8.20 -6.02 11.22
C TRP A 452 -9.59 -6.52 10.85
N ALA A 453 -9.69 -7.78 10.48
CA ALA A 453 -10.91 -8.41 10.01
C ALA A 453 -11.20 -9.72 10.75
N GLU A 454 -12.47 -10.06 10.87
CA GLU A 454 -12.90 -11.28 11.57
C GLU A 454 -12.56 -12.54 10.75
N GLU A 455 -12.59 -12.41 9.43
CA GLU A 455 -12.28 -13.49 8.49
C GLU A 455 -11.70 -12.92 7.19
N ASN A 456 -10.99 -13.77 6.43
CA ASN A 456 -10.46 -13.38 5.13
C ASN A 456 -11.55 -13.51 4.04
N SER A 457 -12.49 -12.55 4.04
CA SER A 457 -13.54 -12.43 3.03
C SER A 457 -13.70 -10.98 2.58
N ARG A 458 -14.23 -10.78 1.35
CA ARG A 458 -14.47 -9.43 0.81
C ARG A 458 -15.28 -8.57 1.77
N ASP A 459 -16.37 -9.12 2.30
CA ASP A 459 -17.27 -8.38 3.18
C ASP A 459 -16.60 -7.96 4.49
N SER A 460 -15.83 -8.85 5.15
CA SER A 460 -15.11 -8.53 6.39
C SER A 460 -13.96 -7.55 6.14
N ILE A 461 -13.17 -7.76 5.07
CA ILE A 461 -12.09 -6.84 4.68
C ILE A 461 -12.65 -5.46 4.33
N PHE A 462 -13.69 -5.39 3.46
CA PHE A 462 -14.27 -4.12 3.07
C PHE A 462 -14.89 -3.37 4.26
N ASN A 463 -15.49 -4.10 5.20
CA ASN A 463 -15.98 -3.51 6.44
C ASN A 463 -14.85 -2.91 7.28
N ALA A 464 -13.70 -3.59 7.39
CA ALA A 464 -12.51 -3.06 8.06
C ALA A 464 -11.97 -1.80 7.36
N LEU A 465 -11.88 -1.82 6.02
CA LEU A 465 -11.47 -0.65 5.21
C LEU A 465 -12.44 0.53 5.42
N ARG A 466 -13.74 0.29 5.35
CA ARG A 466 -14.79 1.31 5.54
C ARG A 466 -14.73 1.93 6.95
N ASN A 467 -14.47 1.12 7.96
CA ASN A 467 -14.36 1.54 9.36
C ASN A 467 -12.96 2.06 9.72
N ARG A 468 -12.02 2.06 8.79
CA ARG A 468 -10.65 2.51 9.01
C ARG A 468 -9.88 1.70 10.06
N GLU A 469 -10.33 0.47 10.36
CA GLU A 469 -9.60 -0.42 11.27
C GLU A 469 -8.43 -1.07 10.53
N THR A 470 -7.51 -0.21 10.11
CA THR A 470 -6.41 -0.50 9.21
C THR A 470 -5.12 0.18 9.69
N TYR A 471 -3.99 -0.33 9.23
CA TYR A 471 -2.72 0.34 9.38
C TYR A 471 -1.83 0.14 8.16
N ALA A 472 -0.91 1.08 7.94
CA ALA A 472 0.12 1.00 6.92
C ALA A 472 1.41 0.38 7.49
N THR A 473 2.14 -0.37 6.68
CA THR A 473 3.55 -0.70 6.94
C THR A 473 4.41 -0.27 5.78
N SER A 474 5.70 -0.14 6.02
CA SER A 474 6.69 0.21 4.99
C SER A 474 7.37 -1.02 4.37
N GLY A 475 6.69 -2.18 4.37
CA GLY A 475 7.17 -3.43 3.74
C GLY A 475 7.33 -4.58 4.72
N THR A 476 7.74 -4.33 5.96
CA THR A 476 7.75 -5.33 7.03
C THR A 476 6.33 -5.65 7.51
N ARG A 477 6.14 -6.77 8.22
CA ARG A 477 4.82 -7.23 8.68
C ARG A 477 4.71 -7.30 10.21
N PRO A 478 4.96 -6.20 10.95
CA PRO A 478 4.70 -6.15 12.39
C PRO A 478 3.20 -6.23 12.65
N ILE A 479 2.80 -6.86 13.76
CA ILE A 479 1.40 -6.91 14.18
C ILE A 479 1.16 -5.81 15.19
N VAL A 480 0.30 -4.85 14.87
CA VAL A 480 0.08 -3.64 15.67
C VAL A 480 -1.38 -3.52 16.11
N ARG A 481 -1.62 -3.35 17.41
CA ARG A 481 -2.93 -2.96 17.96
C ARG A 481 -2.84 -1.57 18.57
N PHE A 482 -3.86 -0.78 18.34
CA PHE A 482 -4.01 0.57 18.90
C PHE A 482 -5.44 0.78 19.38
N PHE A 483 -5.58 1.14 20.65
CA PHE A 483 -6.86 1.45 21.26
C PHE A 483 -6.80 2.80 21.98
N ALA A 484 -7.89 3.54 21.97
CA ALA A 484 -8.07 4.74 22.77
C ALA A 484 -9.28 4.57 23.68
N GLY A 485 -9.16 4.97 24.94
CA GLY A 485 -10.20 4.85 25.95
C GLY A 485 -9.98 5.84 27.08
N TRP A 486 -10.65 5.59 28.21
CA TRP A 486 -10.55 6.49 29.36
C TRP A 486 -9.91 5.83 30.59
N ASP A 487 -9.89 4.47 30.63
CA ASP A 487 -9.59 3.70 31.84
C ASP A 487 -8.52 2.63 31.58
N PHE A 488 -7.69 2.76 30.56
CA PHE A 488 -6.58 1.82 30.33
C PHE A 488 -5.48 2.04 31.37
N THR A 489 -4.93 0.94 31.86
CA THR A 489 -3.84 0.98 32.85
C THR A 489 -2.63 0.19 32.37
N PRO A 490 -1.40 0.52 32.85
CA PRO A 490 -0.18 -0.18 32.45
C PRO A 490 -0.19 -1.70 32.70
N GLU A 491 -0.96 -2.16 33.69
CA GLU A 491 -1.09 -3.59 34.03
C GLU A 491 -1.75 -4.38 32.88
N MET A 492 -2.52 -3.72 32.03
CA MET A 492 -3.13 -4.36 30.86
C MET A 492 -2.09 -4.95 29.91
N CYS A 493 -0.87 -4.39 29.83
CA CYS A 493 0.21 -4.94 29.02
C CYS A 493 0.64 -6.35 29.43
N GLY A 494 0.36 -6.77 30.66
CA GLY A 494 0.59 -8.13 31.16
C GLY A 494 -0.62 -9.04 31.07
N SER A 495 -1.76 -8.55 30.56
CA SER A 495 -3.01 -9.30 30.53
C SER A 495 -3.14 -10.16 29.27
N PHE A 496 -3.55 -11.41 29.43
CA PHE A 496 -3.81 -12.31 28.30
C PHE A 496 -5.03 -11.92 27.47
N ASP A 497 -5.97 -11.16 28.05
CA ASP A 497 -7.20 -10.65 27.43
C ASP A 497 -7.11 -9.18 27.02
N LEU A 498 -5.89 -8.66 26.85
CA LEU A 498 -5.62 -7.25 26.51
C LEU A 498 -6.47 -6.76 25.34
N VAL A 499 -6.56 -7.53 24.25
CA VAL A 499 -7.32 -7.16 23.05
C VAL A 499 -8.82 -7.05 23.36
N GLN A 500 -9.36 -8.02 24.09
CA GLN A 500 -10.77 -7.98 24.50
C GLN A 500 -11.06 -6.77 25.42
N GLN A 501 -10.16 -6.47 26.34
CA GLN A 501 -10.28 -5.27 27.18
C GLN A 501 -10.19 -3.99 26.33
N GLY A 502 -9.33 -3.95 25.31
CA GLY A 502 -9.22 -2.84 24.37
C GLY A 502 -10.56 -2.52 23.69
N TYR A 503 -11.20 -3.55 23.11
CA TYR A 503 -12.53 -3.39 22.48
C TYR A 503 -13.65 -3.07 23.47
N ASN A 504 -13.63 -3.66 24.66
CA ASN A 504 -14.72 -3.50 25.65
C ASN A 504 -14.68 -2.15 26.36
N ARG A 505 -13.50 -1.55 26.56
CA ARG A 505 -13.30 -0.34 27.38
C ARG A 505 -12.88 0.88 26.58
N GLY A 506 -12.64 0.71 25.26
CA GLY A 506 -12.25 1.78 24.36
C GLY A 506 -12.73 1.55 22.95
N VAL A 507 -12.08 2.22 22.02
CA VAL A 507 -12.31 2.11 20.58
C VAL A 507 -11.00 1.75 19.87
N PRO A 508 -11.04 0.93 18.81
CA PRO A 508 -9.85 0.59 18.03
C PRO A 508 -9.43 1.75 17.11
N MET A 509 -8.27 1.60 16.48
CA MET A 509 -7.79 2.50 15.42
C MET A 509 -8.89 2.78 14.38
N GLY A 510 -8.88 3.99 13.82
CA GLY A 510 -9.85 4.45 12.80
C GLY A 510 -11.16 4.99 13.37
N SER A 511 -11.41 4.82 14.66
CA SER A 511 -12.70 5.11 15.31
C SER A 511 -12.79 6.54 15.86
N ASP A 512 -14.03 6.96 16.13
CA ASP A 512 -14.33 8.16 16.88
C ASP A 512 -14.50 7.83 18.38
N MET A 513 -13.73 8.49 19.22
CA MET A 513 -13.83 8.35 20.67
C MET A 513 -14.96 9.23 21.20
N LYS A 514 -15.91 8.64 21.93
CA LYS A 514 -17.01 9.39 22.53
C LYS A 514 -16.48 10.26 23.68
N PRO A 515 -16.90 11.53 23.76
CA PRO A 515 -16.60 12.37 24.91
C PRO A 515 -17.07 11.72 26.22
N ARG A 516 -16.31 11.90 27.28
CA ARG A 516 -16.69 11.51 28.64
C ARG A 516 -16.93 12.77 29.47
N PRO A 517 -18.02 12.84 30.25
CA PRO A 517 -18.24 13.97 31.16
C PRO A 517 -17.08 14.10 32.17
N GLY A 518 -16.50 15.31 32.25
CA GLY A 518 -15.41 15.61 33.15
C GLY A 518 -14.12 16.00 32.38
N SER A 519 -13.07 16.26 33.15
CA SER A 519 -11.75 16.67 32.61
C SER A 519 -10.74 15.52 32.56
N GLU A 520 -11.19 14.28 32.64
CA GLU A 520 -10.30 13.13 32.56
C GLU A 520 -9.65 13.04 31.16
N ALA A 521 -8.35 12.83 31.12
CA ALA A 521 -7.62 12.69 29.90
C ALA A 521 -7.76 11.27 29.30
N PRO A 522 -7.80 11.13 27.96
CA PRO A 522 -7.85 9.84 27.34
C PRO A 522 -6.57 9.04 27.59
N THR A 523 -6.73 7.73 27.62
CA THR A 523 -5.64 6.77 27.71
C THR A 523 -5.49 6.02 26.37
N ILE A 524 -4.26 5.91 25.92
CA ILE A 524 -3.89 5.23 24.66
C ILE A 524 -3.17 3.94 25.03
N LEU A 525 -3.60 2.83 24.46
CA LEU A 525 -2.98 1.52 24.60
C LEU A 525 -2.43 1.08 23.24
N ILE A 526 -1.14 0.83 23.14
CA ILE A 526 -0.50 0.30 21.95
C ILE A 526 0.23 -1.00 22.30
N THR A 527 0.09 -1.99 21.43
CA THR A 527 0.94 -3.18 21.48
C THR A 527 1.42 -3.52 20.07
N ALA A 528 2.68 -3.91 19.96
CA ALA A 528 3.28 -4.35 18.71
C ALA A 528 4.11 -5.61 18.92
N LEU A 529 4.02 -6.53 17.95
CA LEU A 529 4.91 -7.67 17.79
C LEU A 529 5.76 -7.41 16.56
N LYS A 530 7.06 -7.69 16.64
CA LYS A 530 7.94 -7.57 15.49
C LYS A 530 7.53 -8.50 14.37
N ASP A 531 7.90 -8.17 13.16
CA ASP A 531 7.84 -9.11 12.04
C ASP A 531 8.66 -10.37 12.37
N PRO A 532 8.09 -11.58 12.33
CA PRO A 532 8.86 -12.79 12.55
C PRO A 532 9.87 -13.07 11.43
N GLY A 533 9.69 -12.45 10.25
CA GLY A 533 10.46 -12.77 9.05
C GLY A 533 10.20 -14.19 8.54
N ILE A 534 11.17 -14.72 7.77
CA ILE A 534 11.18 -16.10 7.28
C ILE A 534 12.49 -16.79 7.65
N TYR A 535 12.56 -18.10 7.40
CA TYR A 535 13.81 -18.83 7.60
C TYR A 535 14.95 -18.26 6.73
N GLY A 536 16.04 -17.88 7.36
CA GLY A 536 17.17 -17.23 6.71
C GLY A 536 17.09 -15.69 6.64
N HIS A 537 15.89 -15.10 6.80
CA HIS A 537 15.64 -13.66 6.77
C HIS A 537 14.75 -13.28 7.97
N PRO A 538 15.33 -13.23 9.20
CA PRO A 538 14.56 -12.85 10.38
C PRO A 538 14.19 -11.38 10.32
N GLY A 539 12.97 -11.06 10.75
CA GLY A 539 12.53 -9.67 10.86
C GLY A 539 13.36 -8.87 11.86
N THR A 540 13.46 -7.58 11.63
CA THR A 540 14.17 -6.63 12.47
C THR A 540 13.44 -6.44 13.81
N ASP A 541 14.17 -6.24 14.91
CA ASP A 541 13.59 -5.99 16.22
C ASP A 541 12.95 -4.59 16.26
N LEU A 542 11.91 -4.45 17.09
CA LEU A 542 11.30 -3.14 17.35
C LEU A 542 12.26 -2.26 18.17
N GLN A 543 12.30 -0.96 17.85
CA GLN A 543 13.02 0.03 18.63
C GLN A 543 12.11 0.70 19.64
N ARG A 544 10.96 1.25 19.20
CA ARG A 544 10.06 2.00 20.06
C ARG A 544 8.63 2.12 19.52
N LEU A 545 7.71 2.48 20.40
CA LEU A 545 6.34 2.88 20.09
C LEU A 545 6.18 4.38 20.34
N GLN A 546 5.58 5.06 19.39
CA GLN A 546 5.26 6.48 19.46
C GLN A 546 3.76 6.72 19.36
N VAL A 547 3.27 7.71 20.09
CA VAL A 547 1.98 8.35 19.86
C VAL A 547 2.21 9.66 19.14
N ILE A 548 1.51 9.88 18.06
CA ILE A 548 1.42 11.17 17.38
C ILE A 548 0.06 11.77 17.72
N LYS A 549 0.07 12.91 18.40
CA LYS A 549 -1.11 13.73 18.71
C LYS A 549 -1.13 14.94 17.81
N GLY A 550 -2.27 15.21 17.15
CA GLY A 550 -2.58 16.47 16.50
C GLY A 550 -3.83 17.08 17.11
N TRP A 551 -3.86 18.42 17.28
CA TRP A 551 -5.01 19.12 17.83
C TRP A 551 -5.12 20.54 17.30
N VAL A 552 -6.28 21.17 17.53
CA VAL A 552 -6.54 22.57 17.21
C VAL A 552 -6.90 23.31 18.48
N ASP A 553 -6.23 24.42 18.74
CA ASP A 553 -6.52 25.26 19.91
C ASP A 553 -7.75 26.18 19.72
N GLU A 554 -8.12 26.91 20.74
CA GLU A 554 -9.25 27.84 20.76
C GLU A 554 -9.16 28.96 19.71
N ASN A 555 -7.96 29.25 19.21
CA ASN A 555 -7.69 30.28 18.20
C ASN A 555 -7.66 29.70 16.76
N GLY A 556 -7.97 28.40 16.61
CA GLY A 556 -7.92 27.72 15.31
C GLY A 556 -6.52 27.40 14.81
N LYS A 557 -5.51 27.47 15.68
CA LYS A 557 -4.13 27.09 15.35
C LYS A 557 -3.92 25.59 15.53
N THR A 558 -3.33 24.97 14.53
CA THR A 558 -3.00 23.55 14.54
C THR A 558 -1.68 23.28 15.27
N HIS A 559 -1.64 22.19 15.98
CA HIS A 559 -0.48 21.72 16.76
C HIS A 559 -0.26 20.22 16.54
N GLU A 560 0.96 19.76 16.85
CA GLU A 560 1.28 18.35 16.92
C GLU A 560 2.33 18.06 18.00
N LYS A 561 2.35 16.80 18.46
CA LYS A 561 3.35 16.31 19.38
C LYS A 561 3.62 14.83 19.10
N VAL A 562 4.88 14.44 19.12
CA VAL A 562 5.33 13.04 19.05
C VAL A 562 5.85 12.63 20.42
N ILE A 563 5.37 11.50 20.91
CA ILE A 563 5.65 11.01 22.26
C ILE A 563 6.11 9.56 22.19
N ASP A 564 7.32 9.26 22.66
CA ASP A 564 7.77 7.87 22.86
C ASP A 564 7.09 7.30 24.12
N ILE A 565 6.41 6.17 24.00
CA ILE A 565 5.65 5.57 25.11
C ILE A 565 6.18 4.22 25.57
N ALA A 566 6.95 3.54 24.73
CA ALA A 566 7.64 2.30 25.06
C ALA A 566 8.85 2.10 24.14
N GLY A 567 9.83 1.30 24.59
CA GLY A 567 11.07 1.09 23.88
C GLY A 567 12.13 2.13 24.24
N ASP A 568 13.20 2.23 23.44
CA ASP A 568 14.31 3.17 23.68
C ASP A 568 14.87 3.69 22.35
N PRO A 569 14.70 4.99 22.03
CA PRO A 569 15.26 5.59 20.82
C PRO A 569 16.79 5.55 20.78
N ASN A 570 17.44 5.39 21.94
CA ASN A 570 18.89 5.37 22.10
C ASN A 570 19.42 3.98 22.48
N ASN A 571 18.77 2.90 22.02
CA ASN A 571 19.18 1.52 22.33
C ASN A 571 20.53 1.11 21.72
N GLY A 572 21.15 1.97 20.92
CA GLY A 572 22.44 1.74 20.27
C GLY A 572 22.40 0.73 19.12
N ALA A 573 21.21 0.36 18.65
CA ALA A 573 21.07 -0.53 17.50
C ALA A 573 21.60 0.14 16.23
N THR A 574 22.27 -0.64 15.40
CA THR A 574 22.87 -0.22 14.13
C THR A 574 22.94 -1.42 13.16
N VAL A 575 23.58 -1.24 12.03
CA VAL A 575 23.87 -2.31 11.09
C VAL A 575 25.39 -2.55 10.98
N ASN A 576 25.77 -3.79 10.78
CA ASN A 576 27.12 -4.12 10.36
C ASN A 576 27.37 -3.59 8.95
N LYS A 577 28.22 -2.61 8.79
CA LYS A 577 28.47 -1.95 7.51
C LYS A 577 29.03 -2.87 6.44
N ASN A 578 29.66 -3.99 6.80
CA ASN A 578 30.20 -4.95 5.85
C ASN A 578 29.13 -5.94 5.36
N THR A 579 28.29 -6.46 6.27
CA THR A 579 27.36 -7.55 6.01
C THR A 579 25.89 -7.15 5.94
N CYS A 580 25.57 -5.92 6.31
CA CYS A 580 24.19 -5.44 6.55
C CYS A 580 23.41 -6.20 7.65
N ALA A 581 24.06 -7.07 8.40
CA ALA A 581 23.42 -7.75 9.52
C ALA A 581 23.03 -6.73 10.62
N PRO A 582 21.84 -6.84 11.23
CA PRO A 582 21.46 -6.01 12.37
C PRO A 582 22.44 -6.22 13.55
N GLU A 583 22.81 -5.13 14.22
CA GLU A 583 23.64 -5.10 15.42
C GLU A 583 22.94 -4.31 16.54
N GLY A 584 23.16 -4.75 17.78
CA GLY A 584 22.56 -4.16 18.97
C GLY A 584 21.36 -4.94 19.47
N GLN A 585 20.60 -4.34 20.38
CA GLN A 585 19.42 -4.95 20.99
C GLN A 585 18.16 -4.20 20.56
N GLY A 586 17.06 -4.93 20.53
CA GLY A 586 15.72 -4.38 20.31
C GLY A 586 14.70 -5.24 21.04
N TYR A 587 13.46 -5.10 20.64
CA TYR A 587 12.34 -5.76 21.31
C TYR A 587 11.58 -6.66 20.33
N THR A 588 11.28 -7.88 20.75
CA THR A 588 10.41 -8.77 19.98
C THR A 588 8.94 -8.38 20.11
N SER A 589 8.60 -7.70 21.21
CA SER A 589 7.29 -7.12 21.46
C SER A 589 7.42 -5.88 22.34
N LEU A 590 6.55 -4.93 22.10
CA LEU A 590 6.41 -3.73 22.92
C LEU A 590 4.94 -3.52 23.27
N CYS A 591 4.69 -3.01 24.47
CA CYS A 591 3.37 -2.56 24.90
C CYS A 591 3.53 -1.30 25.75
N GLY A 592 2.66 -0.34 25.53
CA GLY A 592 2.65 0.91 26.31
C GLY A 592 1.23 1.42 26.51
N VAL A 593 1.00 1.96 27.70
CA VAL A 593 -0.20 2.74 28.04
C VAL A 593 0.23 4.14 28.38
N TRP A 594 -0.36 5.12 27.69
CA TRP A 594 -0.06 6.53 27.90
C TRP A 594 -1.34 7.33 28.11
N GLN A 595 -1.37 8.19 29.11
CA GLN A 595 -2.45 9.14 29.35
C GLN A 595 -1.99 10.52 28.88
N ASP A 596 -2.84 11.24 28.14
CA ASP A 596 -2.51 12.55 27.60
C ASP A 596 -2.48 13.63 28.71
N PRO A 597 -1.32 14.10 29.18
CA PRO A 597 -1.24 15.07 30.27
C PRO A 597 -1.60 16.50 29.84
N GLU A 598 -1.69 16.73 28.52
CA GLU A 598 -2.03 18.02 27.91
C GLU A 598 -3.38 17.96 27.22
N PHE A 599 -4.27 17.09 27.67
CA PHE A 599 -5.61 16.98 27.12
C PHE A 599 -6.47 18.17 27.54
N ASP A 600 -7.14 18.76 26.56
CA ASP A 600 -8.17 19.77 26.79
C ASP A 600 -9.50 19.26 26.20
N PRO A 601 -10.54 19.05 27.03
CA PRO A 601 -11.82 18.51 26.55
C PRO A 601 -12.57 19.43 25.57
N GLU A 602 -12.18 20.70 25.44
CA GLU A 602 -12.76 21.65 24.48
C GLU A 602 -12.04 21.63 23.11
N GLN A 603 -10.90 20.96 23.00
CA GLN A 603 -10.09 20.94 21.79
C GLN A 603 -10.26 19.63 21.02
N PRO A 604 -10.63 19.69 19.73
CA PRO A 604 -10.63 18.49 18.89
C PRO A 604 -9.21 18.00 18.65
N ALA A 605 -9.03 16.67 18.69
CA ALA A 605 -7.72 16.03 18.54
C ALA A 605 -7.82 14.72 17.74
N PHE A 606 -6.70 14.30 17.20
CA PHE A 606 -6.49 12.91 16.76
C PHE A 606 -5.24 12.32 17.42
N TYR A 607 -5.24 11.00 17.51
CA TYR A 607 -4.11 10.21 18.00
C TYR A 607 -3.88 9.03 17.07
N TYR A 608 -2.64 8.78 16.67
CA TYR A 608 -2.27 7.54 16.00
C TYR A 608 -0.92 7.02 16.50
N ALA A 609 -0.67 5.73 16.32
CA ALA A 609 0.60 5.12 16.67
C ALA A 609 1.55 5.07 15.47
N ARG A 610 2.84 5.25 15.74
CA ARG A 610 3.93 4.86 14.87
C ARG A 610 4.82 3.85 15.59
N VAL A 611 5.00 2.68 14.98
CA VAL A 611 5.92 1.64 15.44
C VAL A 611 7.19 1.79 14.62
N VAL A 612 8.33 1.89 15.27
CA VAL A 612 9.63 2.08 14.62
C VAL A 612 10.50 0.86 14.92
N GLU A 613 11.07 0.26 13.88
CA GLU A 613 12.02 -0.84 13.96
C GLU A 613 13.44 -0.33 14.15
N ASN A 614 14.36 -1.20 14.56
CA ASN A 614 15.79 -0.91 14.57
C ASN A 614 16.28 -0.64 13.14
N PRO A 615 17.43 0.06 12.97
CA PRO A 615 18.00 0.28 11.65
C PRO A 615 18.31 -1.02 10.90
N SER A 616 18.03 -1.03 9.59
CA SER A 616 18.46 -2.03 8.61
C SER A 616 19.13 -1.36 7.42
N CYS A 617 19.77 -2.11 6.53
CA CYS A 617 20.26 -1.55 5.27
C CYS A 617 19.08 -1.25 4.34
N ARG A 618 19.09 -0.09 3.68
CA ARG A 618 18.13 0.24 2.64
C ARG A 618 18.34 -0.67 1.41
N TRP A 619 17.27 -0.98 0.66
CA TRP A 619 17.32 -1.81 -0.54
C TRP A 619 18.45 -1.41 -1.50
N SER A 620 18.65 -0.10 -1.70
CA SER A 620 19.69 0.42 -2.59
C SER A 620 21.09 0.09 -2.09
N THR A 621 21.33 0.10 -0.78
CA THR A 621 22.58 -0.35 -0.17
C THR A 621 22.81 -1.84 -0.42
N LEU A 622 21.78 -2.67 -0.22
CA LEU A 622 21.87 -4.11 -0.49
C LEU A 622 22.15 -4.38 -1.97
N GLN A 623 21.48 -3.69 -2.85
CA GLN A 623 21.67 -3.85 -4.28
C GLN A 623 23.04 -3.33 -4.76
N CYS A 624 23.49 -2.15 -4.31
CA CYS A 624 24.84 -1.65 -4.60
C CYS A 624 25.91 -2.64 -4.16
N LYS A 625 25.81 -3.19 -2.95
CA LYS A 625 26.75 -4.19 -2.44
C LYS A 625 26.74 -5.48 -3.28
N SER A 626 25.57 -5.90 -3.79
CA SER A 626 25.47 -7.07 -4.68
C SER A 626 26.24 -6.88 -6.00
N TYR A 627 26.37 -5.65 -6.46
CA TYR A 627 27.19 -5.27 -7.62
C TYR A 627 28.66 -4.96 -7.26
N GLY A 628 29.09 -5.13 -6.00
CA GLY A 628 30.45 -4.90 -5.56
C GLY A 628 30.78 -3.43 -5.25
N VAL A 629 29.77 -2.58 -5.10
CA VAL A 629 29.92 -1.17 -4.70
C VAL A 629 29.41 -1.02 -3.26
N ASP A 630 30.28 -0.66 -2.33
CA ASP A 630 29.93 -0.52 -0.91
C ASP A 630 29.69 0.95 -0.53
N PRO A 631 28.43 1.36 -0.30
CA PRO A 631 28.09 2.73 0.09
C PRO A 631 28.76 3.21 1.39
N PHE A 632 29.20 2.28 2.25
CA PHE A 632 29.90 2.63 3.50
C PHE A 632 31.41 2.75 3.34
N SER A 633 31.96 2.40 2.15
CA SER A 633 33.39 2.40 1.91
C SER A 633 33.91 3.78 1.51
N SER A 634 35.06 4.19 2.04
CA SER A 634 35.79 5.35 1.52
C SER A 634 36.28 5.19 0.06
N GLN A 635 36.17 3.99 -0.50
CA GLN A 635 36.55 3.68 -1.89
C GLN A 635 35.29 3.51 -2.79
N CYS A 636 34.12 3.89 -2.32
CA CYS A 636 32.86 3.71 -3.02
C CYS A 636 32.93 4.22 -4.47
N GLU A 637 33.39 5.46 -4.68
CA GLU A 637 33.49 6.06 -6.03
C GLU A 637 34.44 5.28 -6.96
N ALA A 638 35.56 4.76 -6.42
CA ALA A 638 36.48 3.94 -7.19
C ALA A 638 35.85 2.59 -7.57
N GLN A 639 35.09 1.96 -6.63
CA GLN A 639 34.36 0.72 -6.89
C GLN A 639 33.25 0.96 -7.93
N ALA A 640 32.51 2.07 -7.81
CA ALA A 640 31.44 2.44 -8.75
C ALA A 640 32.00 2.63 -10.17
N ALA A 641 33.13 3.32 -10.31
CA ALA A 641 33.79 3.53 -11.58
C ALA A 641 34.27 2.20 -12.20
N GLU A 642 34.88 1.31 -11.40
CA GLU A 642 35.34 -0.01 -11.84
C GLU A 642 34.17 -0.88 -12.31
N GLN A 643 33.08 -0.95 -11.57
CA GLN A 643 31.91 -1.75 -11.94
C GLN A 643 31.19 -1.17 -13.17
N THR A 644 31.12 0.14 -13.30
CA THR A 644 30.58 0.80 -14.49
C THR A 644 31.39 0.45 -15.73
N GLU A 645 32.73 0.43 -15.64
CA GLU A 645 33.61 0.08 -16.73
C GLU A 645 33.48 -1.41 -17.13
N ASN A 646 33.31 -2.31 -16.15
CA ASN A 646 33.08 -3.73 -16.36
C ASN A 646 31.79 -4.06 -17.11
N MET A 647 30.78 -3.15 -17.09
CA MET A 647 29.48 -3.29 -17.75
C MET A 647 29.41 -2.63 -19.14
N ASP A 648 30.55 -2.46 -19.86
CA ASP A 648 30.65 -1.76 -21.16
C ASP A 648 30.08 -0.31 -21.13
N GLY A 649 30.27 0.34 -20.03
CA GLY A 649 30.05 1.69 -19.58
C GLY A 649 29.35 2.70 -20.47
N MET A 650 28.04 2.66 -20.54
CA MET A 650 27.28 3.81 -21.00
C MET A 650 26.88 4.69 -19.79
N GLY A 651 27.73 5.67 -19.46
CA GLY A 651 27.48 6.63 -18.40
C GLY A 651 27.96 6.17 -17.03
N ASP A 652 27.53 6.88 -15.99
CA ASP A 652 27.81 6.54 -14.59
C ASP A 652 26.65 5.67 -14.05
N ILE A 653 26.83 4.35 -14.05
CA ILE A 653 25.79 3.42 -13.62
C ILE A 653 25.63 3.40 -12.10
N PHE A 654 26.76 3.34 -11.38
CA PHE A 654 26.77 3.10 -9.94
C PHE A 654 27.12 4.32 -9.08
N GLY A 655 27.27 5.51 -9.66
CA GLY A 655 27.67 6.72 -8.91
C GLY A 655 26.69 7.10 -7.81
N ARG A 656 25.40 6.81 -7.99
CA ARG A 656 24.39 7.05 -6.95
C ARG A 656 24.54 6.18 -5.71
N CYS A 657 25.21 5.03 -5.82
CA CYS A 657 25.57 4.20 -4.67
C CYS A 657 26.47 4.94 -3.65
N CYS A 658 27.17 5.99 -4.13
CA CYS A 658 28.15 6.75 -3.34
C CYS A 658 27.63 8.14 -2.91
N ILE A 659 26.32 8.35 -2.93
CA ILE A 659 25.73 9.60 -2.42
C ILE A 659 26.07 9.75 -0.93
N ASP A 660 26.64 10.92 -0.61
CA ASP A 660 26.99 11.27 0.76
C ASP A 660 25.71 11.76 1.50
N PRO A 661 25.23 11.03 2.52
CA PRO A 661 24.05 11.43 3.29
C PRO A 661 24.23 12.77 4.02
N GLU A 662 25.45 13.27 4.21
CA GLU A 662 25.69 14.59 4.79
C GLU A 662 25.41 15.75 3.81
N THR A 663 25.21 15.44 2.52
CA THR A 663 24.94 16.43 1.47
C THR A 663 23.59 16.24 0.78
N GLU A 664 22.94 15.06 0.96
CA GLU A 664 21.64 14.73 0.39
C GLU A 664 20.60 14.52 1.49
N PRO A 665 19.61 15.42 1.67
CA PRO A 665 18.70 15.39 2.81
C PRO A 665 17.75 14.20 2.82
N PHE A 666 17.48 13.61 1.64
CA PHE A 666 16.45 12.57 1.48
C PHE A 666 17.03 11.18 1.20
N TYR A 667 18.32 11.01 1.39
CA TYR A 667 18.96 9.71 1.26
C TYR A 667 19.68 9.29 2.54
N SER A 668 19.53 8.02 2.89
CA SER A 668 20.34 7.33 3.88
C SER A 668 20.65 5.91 3.40
N PRO A 669 21.85 5.38 3.62
CA PRO A 669 22.20 3.99 3.31
C PRO A 669 21.53 2.98 4.25
N THR A 670 20.95 3.45 5.35
CA THR A 670 20.18 2.66 6.31
C THR A 670 18.78 3.22 6.45
N ILE A 671 17.84 2.36 6.81
CA ILE A 671 16.44 2.70 6.99
C ILE A 671 15.91 2.18 8.32
N GLN A 672 14.91 2.82 8.90
CA GLN A 672 14.11 2.30 9.99
C GLN A 672 12.70 2.06 9.50
N GLU A 673 12.40 0.79 9.24
CA GLU A 673 11.07 0.36 8.85
C GLU A 673 10.06 0.68 9.93
N ARG A 674 8.80 0.84 9.53
CA ARG A 674 7.78 1.33 10.45
C ARG A 674 6.37 0.92 10.05
N ALA A 675 5.48 1.05 11.02
CA ALA A 675 4.03 0.94 10.79
C ALA A 675 3.32 2.16 11.36
N TRP A 676 2.17 2.54 10.74
CA TRP A 676 1.34 3.66 11.15
C TRP A 676 -0.12 3.23 11.26
N THR A 677 -0.69 3.33 12.45
CA THR A 677 -2.11 2.99 12.65
C THR A 677 -3.02 4.11 12.16
N SER A 678 -4.22 3.76 11.73
CA SER A 678 -5.26 4.75 11.49
C SER A 678 -5.53 5.58 12.76
N PRO A 679 -5.80 6.89 12.63
CA PRO A 679 -6.06 7.75 13.77
C PRO A 679 -7.35 7.41 14.53
N VAL A 680 -7.36 7.60 15.84
CA VAL A 680 -8.56 7.76 16.64
C VAL A 680 -8.83 9.25 16.81
N TRP A 681 -10.10 9.62 16.72
CA TRP A 681 -10.54 11.01 16.71
C TRP A 681 -11.29 11.35 18.00
N TYR A 682 -10.96 12.48 18.61
CA TYR A 682 -11.71 13.09 19.71
C TYR A 682 -12.41 14.35 19.21
N THR A 683 -13.71 14.44 19.45
CA THR A 683 -14.51 15.62 19.17
C THR A 683 -15.20 16.08 20.47
N PRO A 684 -15.06 17.36 20.89
CA PRO A 684 -15.69 17.90 22.10
C PRO A 684 -17.21 17.75 22.13
N GLU A 685 -17.78 17.70 23.33
CA GLU A 685 -19.23 17.59 23.55
C GLU A 685 -19.96 18.82 23.00
N GLY A 686 -21.10 18.63 22.34
CA GLY A 686 -21.90 19.71 21.74
C GLY A 686 -21.51 20.11 20.31
N LYS A 687 -20.44 19.57 19.78
CA LYS A 687 -20.08 19.60 18.36
C LYS A 687 -20.32 18.18 17.85
N GLU A 688 -21.51 17.92 17.28
CA GLU A 688 -21.90 16.56 16.87
C GLU A 688 -20.81 15.86 16.03
N PRO A 689 -20.44 14.60 16.41
CA PRO A 689 -19.69 13.75 15.48
C PRO A 689 -20.64 13.49 14.29
N ILE A 690 -20.15 13.71 13.10
CA ILE A 690 -20.91 13.37 11.90
C ILE A 690 -21.15 11.87 11.94
N LYS A 691 -22.39 11.49 11.80
CA LYS A 691 -22.79 10.12 11.55
C LYS A 691 -22.04 9.64 10.30
N THR A 692 -21.00 8.85 10.51
CA THR A 692 -20.42 8.09 9.40
C THR A 692 -21.50 7.14 8.90
N ALA A 693 -21.62 6.96 7.59
CA ALA A 693 -22.66 6.15 6.94
C ALA A 693 -22.73 4.67 7.40
N SER A 694 -21.86 4.25 8.30
CA SER A 694 -21.82 2.91 8.89
C SER A 694 -22.78 2.66 10.05
N THR A 695 -23.50 3.68 10.56
CA THR A 695 -24.35 3.53 11.77
C THR A 695 -25.85 3.51 11.52
N GLU A 696 -26.31 3.66 10.26
CA GLU A 696 -27.74 3.55 9.93
C GLU A 696 -27.94 2.72 8.65
N ARG A 697 -27.77 1.39 8.73
CA ARG A 697 -28.48 0.43 7.86
C ARG A 697 -28.58 -0.92 8.54
#